data_52a583ac8734aaefd1841931dc00ed9c
#
_entry.id   52a583ac8734aaefd1841931dc00ed9c
#
_cell.length_a   1.000
_cell.length_b   1.000
_cell.length_c   1.000
_cell.angle_alpha   90.00
_cell.angle_beta   90.00
_cell.angle_gamma   90.00
#
_symmetry.space_group_name_H-M   'P 1'
#
loop_
_entity.id
_entity.type
_entity.pdbx_description
1 polymer ?
#
loop_
_entity_poly.entity_id
_entity_poly.type
_entity_poly.pdbx_seq_one_letter_code
_entity_poly.pdbx_strand_id
1 'polypeptide(L)'
;MPLMMDDSINVDDLFGEPTSLELGLPPSASSARGLAQRLDEMRLLGCCQKIAWSKLGCIAYISQDSLRVKVRHLQCRPSDGKWVLSDETPLMPITEAHGGQALTHLSWNEAGSDLAVVDVTGRVSVYHIPFALNSVNGLRQPAFSPDDGSQIVGMMWLNTQRSVHAFYQAAKVQGRWAYSPFRRRPIGPFHPANKAALLCITRSGSMKLLYQNPDGRWDDISVDLKSTSYSDRLLSHAALVATQNGILVATYSICQKIRFYRVQVNWNPPQWDPAQQPKQTPPQFPVPSFRFTHSKVETSCTVPGMPRNDGEEPDMMQQSVSNPLYSLSRLDIILPASDNAAGTTANPWIVAVFSTPPQATPDHPGPQGPASVIVRWQLDTAAFTLHPKFDEMATKRNSTQMKPRPVLRRLEDIYSDRYVISVDQIEYGNVVAITYDDSSVSFYDPKTMALFNGVDDANTVTGLAQAGFHYAPDASGQGQHVSFSPSACAAVMLDNDGQTHLRVMEHSYGAENGLYDENKFSAAIASLTLAFCRGCGSEVNTDDILLILIQQLSQDAQITFINEVYRALPINCNFTVEQEKLMNHPYIPKCLSIQAALGFANKYKPRSFASSVSWSILQLRHAAILYPFFFQYNKGIQAEPHDPDVLRMMLGNTRWALDFSLYILNELFDLADEFESVSADQEAFSQKLKTTNSLALIILLSSMSRAFLRFICRGLRGIHAGYTNASLAGDSRLQYAEICQALDATPARIDVYEKFLSAVDSAVRHAYHGAGFGDTERPGPEKELLVNARIPPVLVAAVSTILRQTVPGLKSDVDRMAIYMHDYSWLGFGSDRRSELYRRTREVDIIKKTPIRMTIAQGSNGPQLGKQNNQGVLRRRCVRCCDVSEGTYPPRSVLAFRMIFKLGHLRSCICGGMWTLESGLNEVGK
;
A
#
# COMPACT_ATOMS: atom_id res chain seq x y z
N MET A 1 -15.47 -33.20 76.46
CA MET A 1 -14.45 -32.27 75.98
C MET A 1 -14.11 -32.70 74.56
N PRO A 2 -14.47 -31.99 73.51
CA PRO A 2 -13.95 -32.25 72.20
C PRO A 2 -12.77 -31.33 71.95
N LEU A 3 -11.70 -31.90 71.44
CA LEU A 3 -10.53 -31.25 70.98
C LEU A 3 -10.91 -30.58 69.59
N MET A 4 -10.72 -29.27 69.54
CA MET A 4 -10.69 -28.52 68.29
C MET A 4 -9.40 -28.92 67.55
N MET A 5 -9.56 -29.46 66.35
CA MET A 5 -8.53 -29.44 65.31
C MET A 5 -8.89 -28.35 64.34
N ASP A 6 -8.16 -27.26 64.44
CA ASP A 6 -8.08 -26.19 63.43
C ASP A 6 -6.82 -26.47 62.63
N ASP A 7 -6.99 -27.09 61.49
CA ASP A 7 -5.94 -27.23 60.50
C ASP A 7 -6.55 -27.01 59.10
N SER A 8 -6.72 -25.72 58.77
CA SER A 8 -6.84 -25.32 57.37
C SER A 8 -5.44 -25.39 56.75
N ILE A 9 -5.09 -26.56 56.22
CA ILE A 9 -3.92 -26.70 55.35
C ILE A 9 -4.21 -25.90 54.10
N ASN A 10 -3.47 -24.80 53.96
CA ASN A 10 -3.51 -23.94 52.77
C ASN A 10 -2.96 -24.78 51.62
N VAL A 11 -3.78 -25.05 50.62
CA VAL A 11 -3.41 -25.85 49.42
C VAL A 11 -2.23 -25.23 48.70
N ASP A 12 -2.03 -23.91 48.82
CA ASP A 12 -0.93 -23.18 48.20
C ASP A 12 0.45 -23.49 48.84
N ASP A 13 0.48 -23.99 50.14
CA ASP A 13 1.71 -24.42 50.76
C ASP A 13 2.17 -25.82 50.36
N LEU A 14 1.28 -26.62 49.74
CA LEU A 14 1.58 -27.98 49.24
C LEU A 14 2.15 -28.00 47.85
N PHE A 15 1.88 -26.96 47.07
CA PHE A 15 2.36 -26.81 45.72
C PHE A 15 3.24 -25.57 45.60
N GLY A 16 4.15 -25.30 46.50
CA GLY A 16 5.04 -24.16 46.52
C GLY A 16 4.97 -23.29 45.28
N GLU A 17 4.97 -21.97 45.45
CA GLU A 17 5.07 -21.07 44.28
C GLU A 17 5.96 -21.72 43.21
N PRO A 18 5.59 -21.73 41.93
CA PRO A 18 6.53 -22.12 40.91
C PRO A 18 7.66 -21.10 40.91
N THR A 19 8.63 -21.32 41.82
CA THR A 19 9.96 -20.82 41.57
C THR A 19 10.24 -21.28 40.15
N SER A 20 10.32 -20.38 39.24
CA SER A 20 10.86 -20.59 37.90
C SER A 20 12.24 -21.22 38.06
N LEU A 21 12.25 -22.53 38.27
CA LEU A 21 13.38 -23.33 37.87
C LEU A 21 13.43 -23.09 36.36
N GLU A 22 14.21 -22.09 35.96
CA GLU A 22 14.86 -22.08 34.69
C GLU A 22 15.72 -23.36 34.66
N LEU A 23 15.02 -24.48 34.42
CA LEU A 23 15.62 -25.62 33.78
C LEU A 23 16.08 -25.04 32.45
N GLY A 24 17.36 -24.76 32.35
CA GLY A 24 18.03 -24.39 31.13
C GLY A 24 17.90 -25.49 30.08
N LEU A 25 16.68 -25.75 29.68
CA LEU A 25 16.41 -26.44 28.44
C LEU A 25 16.87 -25.47 27.33
N PRO A 26 17.78 -25.91 26.48
CA PRO A 26 18.26 -25.04 25.41
C PRO A 26 17.03 -24.53 24.64
N PRO A 27 17.01 -23.24 24.24
CA PRO A 27 15.89 -22.61 23.53
C PRO A 27 15.51 -23.34 22.23
N SER A 28 16.28 -24.31 21.80
CA SER A 28 16.10 -25.14 20.61
C SER A 28 14.88 -26.08 20.63
N ALA A 29 14.36 -26.49 21.78
CA ALA A 29 13.30 -27.50 21.82
C ALA A 29 11.90 -26.95 21.43
N SER A 30 11.59 -25.68 21.71
CA SER A 30 10.33 -25.05 21.31
C SER A 30 10.32 -24.66 19.83
N SER A 31 11.45 -24.22 19.29
CA SER A 31 11.60 -23.87 17.89
C SER A 31 11.50 -25.10 16.98
N ALA A 32 12.07 -26.24 17.35
CA ALA A 32 11.99 -27.48 16.59
C ALA A 32 10.56 -28.03 16.48
N ARG A 33 9.74 -27.93 17.55
CA ARG A 33 8.34 -28.32 17.49
C ARG A 33 7.53 -27.46 16.56
N GLY A 34 7.75 -26.16 16.59
CA GLY A 34 7.05 -25.24 15.74
C GLY A 34 7.39 -25.42 14.25
N LEU A 35 8.66 -25.66 13.91
CA LEU A 35 9.07 -25.97 12.55
C LEU A 35 8.44 -27.28 12.05
N ALA A 36 8.43 -28.32 12.88
CA ALA A 36 7.79 -29.59 12.54
C ALA A 36 6.29 -29.39 12.25
N GLN A 37 5.59 -28.67 13.10
CA GLN A 37 4.18 -28.33 12.87
C GLN A 37 3.98 -27.55 11.57
N ARG A 38 4.84 -26.57 11.28
CA ARG A 38 4.76 -25.78 10.05
C ARG A 38 4.98 -26.62 8.81
N LEU A 39 5.98 -27.49 8.79
CA LEU A 39 6.25 -28.39 7.68
C LEU A 39 5.11 -29.41 7.47
N ASP A 40 4.48 -29.90 8.55
CA ASP A 40 3.31 -30.75 8.46
C ASP A 40 2.09 -30.01 7.89
N GLU A 41 1.85 -28.76 8.31
CA GLU A 41 0.81 -27.91 7.71
C GLU A 41 1.06 -27.72 6.20
N MET A 42 2.29 -27.39 5.82
CA MET A 42 2.66 -27.18 4.41
C MET A 42 2.52 -28.47 3.58
N ARG A 43 2.83 -29.62 4.13
CA ARG A 43 2.68 -30.93 3.46
C ARG A 43 1.22 -31.31 3.25
N LEU A 44 0.35 -31.00 4.20
CA LEU A 44 -1.07 -31.41 4.18
C LEU A 44 -1.97 -30.42 3.44
N LEU A 45 -1.63 -29.14 3.48
CA LEU A 45 -2.46 -28.03 3.02
C LEU A 45 -1.71 -27.15 2.02
N GLY A 46 -2.10 -27.18 0.76
CA GLY A 46 -1.55 -26.29 -0.26
C GLY A 46 -1.81 -24.80 0.01
N CYS A 47 -2.92 -24.47 0.70
CA CYS A 47 -3.27 -23.12 1.15
C CYS A 47 -3.12 -23.03 2.67
N CYS A 48 -1.95 -22.64 3.15
CA CYS A 48 -1.63 -22.56 4.58
C CYS A 48 -0.87 -21.27 4.99
N GLN A 49 -1.09 -20.16 4.28
CA GLN A 49 -0.46 -18.88 4.59
C GLN A 49 -1.24 -18.13 5.67
N LYS A 50 -0.70 -18.04 6.88
CA LYS A 50 -1.38 -17.43 8.04
C LYS A 50 -1.15 -15.92 8.19
N ILE A 51 -0.32 -15.30 7.37
CA ILE A 51 -0.09 -13.86 7.37
C ILE A 51 -0.11 -13.32 5.94
N ALA A 52 -0.71 -12.15 5.75
CA ALA A 52 -0.79 -11.50 4.44
C ALA A 52 -0.75 -9.97 4.58
N TRP A 53 0.15 -9.31 3.84
CA TRP A 53 0.28 -7.86 3.79
C TRP A 53 -0.43 -7.29 2.56
N SER A 54 -1.41 -6.43 2.79
CA SER A 54 -2.21 -5.78 1.76
C SER A 54 -1.44 -4.67 1.03
N LYS A 55 -1.73 -4.46 -0.25
CA LYS A 55 -1.23 -3.29 -0.99
C LYS A 55 -1.69 -1.94 -0.43
N LEU A 56 -2.72 -1.90 0.42
CA LEU A 56 -3.14 -0.70 1.14
C LEU A 56 -2.39 -0.49 2.46
N GLY A 57 -1.57 -1.46 2.90
CA GLY A 57 -0.77 -1.39 4.12
C GLY A 57 -1.39 -2.11 5.33
N CYS A 58 -2.48 -2.85 5.18
CA CYS A 58 -3.05 -3.68 6.23
C CYS A 58 -2.35 -5.05 6.29
N ILE A 59 -1.91 -5.47 7.46
CA ILE A 59 -1.30 -6.76 7.74
C ILE A 59 -2.34 -7.59 8.48
N ALA A 60 -2.87 -8.63 7.83
CA ALA A 60 -3.79 -9.58 8.44
C ALA A 60 -3.05 -10.85 8.81
N TYR A 61 -3.31 -11.41 9.98
CA TYR A 61 -2.72 -12.67 10.41
C TYR A 61 -3.68 -13.46 11.30
N ILE A 62 -3.50 -14.77 11.28
CA ILE A 62 -4.30 -15.71 12.07
C ILE A 62 -3.62 -15.85 13.43
N SER A 63 -4.43 -15.78 14.51
CA SER A 63 -3.95 -15.97 15.89
C SER A 63 -3.42 -17.38 16.13
N GLN A 64 -2.66 -17.57 17.20
CA GLN A 64 -2.06 -18.85 17.57
C GLN A 64 -3.10 -19.98 17.71
N ASP A 65 -4.28 -19.66 18.26
CA ASP A 65 -5.41 -20.61 18.39
C ASP A 65 -6.05 -20.99 17.05
N SER A 66 -5.61 -20.38 15.94
CA SER A 66 -6.16 -20.52 14.58
C SER A 66 -7.64 -20.16 14.44
N LEU A 67 -8.25 -19.49 15.42
CA LEU A 67 -9.68 -19.16 15.42
C LEU A 67 -10.00 -17.72 15.04
N ARG A 68 -9.02 -16.80 15.13
CA ARG A 68 -9.25 -15.37 14.98
C ARG A 68 -8.32 -14.79 13.93
N VAL A 69 -8.81 -13.79 13.21
CA VAL A 69 -7.95 -12.92 12.41
C VAL A 69 -7.72 -11.62 13.15
N LYS A 70 -6.47 -11.23 13.27
CA LYS A 70 -6.04 -9.94 13.81
C LYS A 70 -5.43 -9.12 12.68
N VAL A 71 -5.46 -7.80 12.82
CA VAL A 71 -4.81 -6.88 11.88
C VAL A 71 -3.89 -5.92 12.59
N ARG A 72 -2.81 -5.56 11.89
CA ARG A 72 -1.86 -4.51 12.24
C ARG A 72 -1.54 -3.67 11.00
N HIS A 73 -0.88 -2.57 11.17
CA HIS A 73 -0.40 -1.71 10.08
C HIS A 73 0.80 -0.89 10.55
N LEU A 74 1.58 -0.38 9.60
CA LEU A 74 2.61 0.60 9.92
C LEU A 74 1.97 1.94 10.27
N GLN A 75 2.45 2.57 11.33
CA GLN A 75 2.00 3.89 11.76
C GLN A 75 3.11 4.70 12.41
N CYS A 76 3.02 6.01 12.25
CA CYS A 76 3.81 6.97 13.00
C CYS A 76 3.18 7.15 14.38
N ARG A 77 3.95 6.98 15.44
CA ARG A 77 3.49 7.17 16.81
C ARG A 77 3.40 8.67 17.15
N PRO A 78 2.24 9.17 17.63
CA PRO A 78 2.04 10.61 17.85
C PRO A 78 3.00 11.24 18.85
N SER A 79 3.46 10.49 19.85
CA SER A 79 4.27 10.98 20.97
C SER A 79 5.72 11.31 20.59
N ASP A 80 6.34 10.48 19.77
CA ASP A 80 7.77 10.55 19.44
C ASP A 80 8.08 10.51 17.94
N GLY A 81 7.07 10.30 17.11
CA GLY A 81 7.22 10.25 15.65
C GLY A 81 7.87 8.98 15.10
N LYS A 82 8.14 7.99 15.96
CA LYS A 82 8.72 6.72 15.51
C LYS A 82 7.70 5.89 14.74
N TRP A 83 8.19 5.28 13.69
CA TRP A 83 7.40 4.34 12.90
C TRP A 83 7.45 2.95 13.53
N VAL A 84 6.27 2.40 13.79
CA VAL A 84 6.10 1.10 14.46
C VAL A 84 4.91 0.35 13.87
N LEU A 85 4.81 -0.95 14.15
CA LEU A 85 3.55 -1.69 13.97
C LEU A 85 2.52 -1.18 14.98
N SER A 86 1.27 -1.01 14.53
CA SER A 86 0.13 -0.66 15.39
C SER A 86 -0.14 -1.75 16.42
N ASP A 87 -0.95 -1.44 17.41
CA ASP A 87 -1.54 -2.45 18.28
C ASP A 87 -2.40 -3.43 17.48
N GLU A 88 -2.59 -4.62 18.02
CA GLU A 88 -3.40 -5.67 17.41
C GLU A 88 -4.89 -5.31 17.46
N THR A 89 -5.58 -5.43 16.34
CA THR A 89 -7.03 -5.27 16.29
C THR A 89 -7.68 -6.59 15.85
N PRO A 90 -8.45 -7.27 16.70
CA PRO A 90 -9.15 -8.48 16.33
C PRO A 90 -10.35 -8.18 15.42
N LEU A 91 -10.56 -9.01 14.42
CA LEU A 91 -11.69 -8.91 13.48
C LEU A 91 -12.80 -9.89 13.88
N MET A 92 -13.61 -9.52 14.86
CA MET A 92 -14.67 -10.36 15.45
C MET A 92 -15.65 -10.99 14.43
N PRO A 93 -16.13 -10.26 13.39
CA PRO A 93 -17.05 -10.83 12.41
C PRO A 93 -16.54 -12.08 11.67
N ILE A 94 -15.21 -12.25 11.59
CA ILE A 94 -14.59 -13.41 10.92
C ILE A 94 -14.74 -14.66 11.80
N THR A 95 -14.48 -14.53 13.09
CA THR A 95 -14.59 -15.64 14.05
C THR A 95 -16.01 -16.22 14.07
N GLU A 96 -17.02 -15.34 14.09
CA GLU A 96 -18.42 -15.73 14.07
C GLU A 96 -18.81 -16.44 12.77
N ALA A 97 -18.35 -15.94 11.62
CA ALA A 97 -18.68 -16.47 10.31
C ALA A 97 -18.18 -17.89 10.08
N HIS A 98 -17.04 -18.26 10.64
CA HIS A 98 -16.45 -19.61 10.51
C HIS A 98 -16.86 -20.59 11.60
N GLY A 99 -17.68 -20.16 12.58
CA GLY A 99 -18.30 -21.05 13.57
C GLY A 99 -17.30 -21.88 14.39
N GLY A 100 -16.14 -21.32 14.72
CA GLY A 100 -15.10 -21.97 15.52
C GLY A 100 -14.24 -22.99 14.76
N GLN A 101 -14.33 -23.05 13.42
CA GLN A 101 -13.41 -23.86 12.62
C GLN A 101 -12.03 -23.21 12.52
N ALA A 102 -10.98 -24.02 12.51
CA ALA A 102 -9.62 -23.52 12.38
C ALA A 102 -9.38 -22.84 11.03
N LEU A 103 -8.90 -21.61 11.07
CA LEU A 103 -8.53 -20.83 9.90
C LEU A 103 -7.16 -21.27 9.40
N THR A 104 -7.00 -21.39 8.09
CA THR A 104 -5.78 -21.93 7.47
C THR A 104 -5.07 -20.95 6.55
N HIS A 105 -5.82 -20.07 5.86
CA HIS A 105 -5.22 -19.24 4.81
C HIS A 105 -5.86 -17.87 4.70
N LEU A 106 -5.01 -16.87 4.42
CA LEU A 106 -5.37 -15.48 4.17
C LEU A 106 -4.83 -15.03 2.82
N SER A 107 -5.63 -14.33 2.03
CA SER A 107 -5.19 -13.74 0.77
C SER A 107 -5.90 -12.43 0.46
N TRP A 108 -5.13 -11.39 0.13
CA TRP A 108 -5.66 -10.11 -0.34
C TRP A 108 -5.85 -10.11 -1.86
N ASN A 109 -6.89 -9.41 -2.34
CA ASN A 109 -7.06 -9.17 -3.77
C ASN A 109 -5.96 -8.24 -4.33
N GLU A 110 -5.89 -8.11 -5.65
CA GLU A 110 -4.88 -7.26 -6.31
C GLU A 110 -4.93 -5.80 -5.85
N ALA A 111 -6.11 -5.27 -5.57
CA ALA A 111 -6.28 -3.90 -5.06
C ALA A 111 -5.87 -3.75 -3.59
N GLY A 112 -5.72 -4.85 -2.85
CA GLY A 112 -5.43 -4.85 -1.41
C GLY A 112 -6.62 -4.45 -0.53
N SER A 113 -7.83 -4.38 -1.09
CA SER A 113 -9.03 -3.95 -0.37
C SER A 113 -9.90 -5.10 0.15
N ASP A 114 -9.80 -6.28 -0.46
CA ASP A 114 -10.65 -7.42 -0.13
C ASP A 114 -9.80 -8.59 0.36
N LEU A 115 -10.14 -9.11 1.53
CA LEU A 115 -9.48 -10.22 2.20
C LEU A 115 -10.32 -11.49 2.08
N ALA A 116 -9.76 -12.53 1.48
CA ALA A 116 -10.30 -13.87 1.54
C ALA A 116 -9.74 -14.61 2.77
N VAL A 117 -10.61 -15.27 3.51
CA VAL A 117 -10.28 -16.09 4.68
C VAL A 117 -10.80 -17.51 4.43
N VAL A 118 -9.93 -18.49 4.61
CA VAL A 118 -10.22 -19.90 4.38
C VAL A 118 -10.06 -20.68 5.67
N ASP A 119 -10.98 -21.61 5.96
CA ASP A 119 -10.86 -22.54 7.08
C ASP A 119 -10.49 -23.97 6.62
N VAL A 120 -10.23 -24.83 7.58
CA VAL A 120 -9.83 -26.22 7.38
C VAL A 120 -10.87 -27.04 6.60
N THR A 121 -12.14 -26.65 6.59
CA THR A 121 -13.22 -27.33 5.85
C THR A 121 -13.34 -26.85 4.41
N GLY A 122 -12.57 -25.82 3.99
CA GLY A 122 -12.62 -25.25 2.66
C GLY A 122 -13.70 -24.18 2.48
N ARG A 123 -14.28 -23.66 3.56
CA ARG A 123 -15.19 -22.51 3.49
C ARG A 123 -14.39 -21.26 3.26
N VAL A 124 -14.86 -20.41 2.36
CA VAL A 124 -14.23 -19.16 1.99
C VAL A 124 -15.16 -17.99 2.32
N SER A 125 -14.72 -17.06 3.13
CA SER A 125 -15.39 -15.79 3.37
C SER A 125 -14.58 -14.63 2.79
N VAL A 126 -15.26 -13.54 2.44
CA VAL A 126 -14.62 -12.34 1.87
C VAL A 126 -15.02 -11.11 2.66
N TYR A 127 -14.04 -10.30 3.02
CA TYR A 127 -14.19 -9.06 3.78
C TYR A 127 -13.56 -7.89 3.05
N HIS A 128 -14.15 -6.72 3.17
CA HIS A 128 -13.71 -5.48 2.53
C HIS A 128 -13.27 -4.44 3.54
N ILE A 129 -12.17 -3.72 3.24
CA ILE A 129 -11.75 -2.52 3.98
C ILE A 129 -12.47 -1.30 3.38
N PRO A 130 -13.49 -0.74 4.05
CA PRO A 130 -14.25 0.35 3.47
C PRO A 130 -13.56 1.71 3.60
N PHE A 131 -13.00 2.04 4.78
CA PHE A 131 -12.50 3.38 5.09
C PHE A 131 -11.35 3.46 6.10
N ALA A 132 -11.00 2.39 6.81
CA ALA A 132 -9.89 2.36 7.76
C ALA A 132 -9.22 0.99 7.77
N LEU A 133 -7.89 0.94 7.97
CA LEU A 133 -7.08 -0.28 7.88
C LEU A 133 -7.48 -1.35 8.90
N ASN A 134 -8.02 -0.94 10.03
CA ASN A 134 -8.46 -1.82 11.12
C ASN A 134 -9.99 -2.03 11.17
N SER A 135 -10.69 -1.76 10.07
CA SER A 135 -12.15 -1.94 9.96
C SER A 135 -12.50 -2.73 8.71
N VAL A 136 -13.27 -3.79 8.86
CA VAL A 136 -13.69 -4.65 7.74
C VAL A 136 -15.20 -4.86 7.76
N ASN A 137 -15.78 -4.95 6.56
CA ASN A 137 -17.17 -5.31 6.33
C ASN A 137 -17.24 -6.64 5.61
N GLY A 138 -18.10 -7.54 6.05
CA GLY A 138 -18.35 -8.82 5.37
C GLY A 138 -19.00 -8.58 4.01
N LEU A 139 -18.41 -9.14 2.95
CA LEU A 139 -18.97 -9.13 1.59
C LEU A 139 -19.60 -10.48 1.24
N ARG A 140 -18.96 -11.57 1.64
CA ARG A 140 -19.41 -12.92 1.38
C ARG A 140 -19.29 -13.77 2.64
N GLN A 141 -20.40 -14.35 3.08
CA GLN A 141 -20.40 -15.33 4.15
C GLN A 141 -20.00 -16.71 3.58
N PRO A 142 -19.33 -17.56 4.36
CA PRO A 142 -18.95 -18.88 3.91
C PRO A 142 -20.19 -19.76 3.76
N ALA A 143 -20.31 -20.44 2.62
CA ALA A 143 -21.34 -21.47 2.46
C ALA A 143 -20.92 -22.72 3.25
N PHE A 144 -21.88 -23.38 3.86
CA PHE A 144 -21.64 -24.65 4.54
C PHE A 144 -21.28 -25.74 3.51
N SER A 145 -20.16 -26.42 3.70
CA SER A 145 -19.77 -27.58 2.89
C SER A 145 -19.34 -28.69 3.85
N PRO A 146 -20.09 -29.77 3.95
CA PRO A 146 -19.81 -30.89 4.88
C PRO A 146 -18.80 -31.90 4.33
N ASP A 147 -18.26 -31.68 3.10
CA ASP A 147 -17.45 -32.69 2.41
C ASP A 147 -15.95 -32.48 2.68
N ASP A 148 -15.26 -33.52 3.15
CA ASP A 148 -13.79 -33.53 3.37
C ASP A 148 -12.98 -33.24 2.10
N GLY A 149 -13.56 -33.47 0.92
CA GLY A 149 -12.96 -33.13 -0.36
C GLY A 149 -12.96 -31.63 -0.70
N SER A 150 -13.65 -30.80 0.07
CA SER A 150 -13.81 -29.37 -0.21
C SER A 150 -12.67 -28.47 0.31
N GLN A 151 -11.69 -29.00 1.05
CA GLN A 151 -10.50 -28.28 1.44
C GLN A 151 -9.84 -27.58 0.25
N ILE A 152 -9.46 -26.29 0.43
CA ILE A 152 -8.82 -25.52 -0.63
C ILE A 152 -7.32 -25.82 -0.65
N VAL A 153 -6.82 -26.26 -1.79
CA VAL A 153 -5.40 -26.59 -2.01
C VAL A 153 -4.68 -25.60 -2.92
N GLY A 154 -5.42 -24.71 -3.60
CA GLY A 154 -4.88 -23.62 -4.40
C GLY A 154 -5.91 -22.51 -4.56
N MET A 155 -5.44 -21.24 -4.53
CA MET A 155 -6.31 -20.06 -4.62
C MET A 155 -5.63 -18.93 -5.38
N MET A 156 -6.41 -18.16 -6.16
CA MET A 156 -5.92 -16.99 -6.86
C MET A 156 -7.05 -15.97 -7.07
N TRP A 157 -6.81 -14.70 -6.74
CA TRP A 157 -7.68 -13.61 -7.14
C TRP A 157 -7.52 -13.31 -8.63
N LEU A 158 -8.62 -13.02 -9.32
CA LEU A 158 -8.55 -12.47 -10.66
C LEU A 158 -8.07 -11.02 -10.61
N ASN A 159 -7.23 -10.66 -11.58
CA ASN A 159 -6.71 -9.31 -11.71
C ASN A 159 -7.82 -8.32 -12.10
N THR A 160 -7.60 -7.03 -11.82
CA THR A 160 -8.45 -5.95 -12.27
C THR A 160 -8.01 -5.43 -13.64
N GLN A 161 -8.91 -4.75 -14.37
CA GLN A 161 -8.59 -4.14 -15.68
C GLN A 161 -7.72 -2.90 -15.59
N ARG A 162 -7.20 -2.60 -14.39
CA ARG A 162 -6.42 -1.40 -14.12
C ARG A 162 -5.06 -1.48 -14.79
N SER A 163 -4.77 -0.54 -15.69
CA SER A 163 -3.42 -0.42 -16.22
C SER A 163 -2.53 0.29 -15.20
N VAL A 164 -1.34 -0.28 -15.01
CA VAL A 164 -0.35 0.21 -14.07
C VAL A 164 0.77 0.90 -14.85
N HIS A 165 1.09 2.13 -14.49
CA HIS A 165 2.30 2.80 -14.94
C HIS A 165 3.45 2.30 -14.06
N ALA A 166 4.37 1.52 -14.63
CA ALA A 166 5.51 0.96 -13.94
C ALA A 166 6.82 1.54 -14.51
N PHE A 167 7.88 1.34 -13.75
CA PHE A 167 9.24 1.66 -14.18
C PHE A 167 10.03 0.36 -14.24
N TYR A 168 10.67 0.10 -15.36
CA TYR A 168 11.38 -1.14 -15.58
C TYR A 168 12.72 -1.16 -14.85
N GLN A 169 13.55 -0.13 -15.09
CA GLN A 169 14.89 0.00 -14.53
C GLN A 169 15.32 1.46 -14.44
N ALA A 170 16.38 1.71 -13.71
CA ALA A 170 17.14 2.95 -13.76
C ALA A 170 18.54 2.66 -14.28
N ALA A 171 19.05 3.48 -15.20
CA ALA A 171 20.38 3.36 -15.77
C ALA A 171 21.09 4.71 -15.82
N LYS A 172 22.40 4.77 -15.57
CA LYS A 172 23.20 5.99 -15.70
C LYS A 172 23.43 6.35 -17.15
N VAL A 173 22.98 7.52 -17.57
CA VAL A 173 23.21 8.13 -18.88
C VAL A 173 23.90 9.46 -18.65
N GLN A 174 25.11 9.63 -19.16
CA GLN A 174 25.93 10.84 -18.98
C GLN A 174 26.05 11.25 -17.48
N GLY A 175 26.29 10.26 -16.60
CA GLY A 175 26.45 10.50 -15.15
C GLY A 175 25.16 10.77 -14.38
N ARG A 176 23.98 10.72 -15.01
CA ARG A 176 22.68 10.92 -14.37
C ARG A 176 21.81 9.69 -14.54
N TRP A 177 21.00 9.39 -13.51
CA TRP A 177 20.04 8.28 -13.60
C TRP A 177 18.90 8.63 -14.55
N ALA A 178 18.63 7.75 -15.50
CA ALA A 178 17.46 7.78 -16.38
C ALA A 178 16.55 6.62 -16.00
N TYR A 179 15.28 6.90 -15.76
CA TYR A 179 14.27 5.93 -15.38
C TYR A 179 13.44 5.58 -16.60
N SER A 180 13.34 4.28 -16.92
CA SER A 180 12.59 3.79 -18.08
C SER A 180 11.14 3.51 -17.72
N PRO A 181 10.19 4.43 -17.97
CA PRO A 181 8.79 4.20 -17.70
C PRO A 181 8.19 3.22 -18.72
N PHE A 182 7.29 2.37 -18.29
CA PHE A 182 6.47 1.58 -19.19
C PHE A 182 5.06 1.38 -18.63
N ARG A 183 4.11 1.15 -19.52
CA ARG A 183 2.75 0.85 -19.14
C ARG A 183 2.53 -0.66 -19.13
N ARG A 184 2.41 -1.22 -17.94
CA ARG A 184 2.07 -2.64 -17.78
C ARG A 184 0.59 -2.82 -18.13
N ARG A 185 0.33 -3.61 -19.15
CA ARG A 185 -1.05 -4.01 -19.47
C ARG A 185 -1.53 -5.01 -18.42
N PRO A 186 -2.77 -4.88 -17.97
CA PRO A 186 -3.34 -5.87 -17.07
C PRO A 186 -3.45 -7.22 -17.77
N ILE A 187 -3.26 -8.29 -17.01
CA ILE A 187 -3.31 -9.68 -17.49
C ILE A 187 -4.64 -10.29 -17.03
N GLY A 188 -5.47 -10.69 -17.98
CA GLY A 188 -6.78 -11.33 -17.73
C GLY A 188 -6.68 -12.82 -17.38
N PRO A 189 -7.81 -13.46 -17.12
CA PRO A 189 -9.19 -12.97 -17.34
C PRO A 189 -9.64 -11.95 -16.30
N PHE A 190 -10.50 -11.01 -16.73
CA PHE A 190 -11.05 -9.96 -15.88
C PHE A 190 -12.54 -10.14 -15.68
N HIS A 191 -13.05 -9.74 -14.53
CA HIS A 191 -14.48 -9.61 -14.33
C HIS A 191 -15.04 -8.47 -15.21
N PRO A 192 -16.10 -8.67 -16.02
CA PRO A 192 -16.58 -7.69 -17.00
C PRO A 192 -17.05 -6.37 -16.36
N ALA A 193 -17.61 -6.43 -15.13
CA ALA A 193 -18.00 -5.25 -14.35
C ALA A 193 -16.90 -4.75 -13.40
N ASN A 194 -15.67 -5.20 -13.56
CA ASN A 194 -14.52 -4.87 -12.71
C ASN A 194 -14.77 -5.11 -11.21
N LYS A 195 -15.51 -6.18 -10.90
CA LYS A 195 -15.80 -6.63 -9.53
C LYS A 195 -14.78 -7.69 -9.08
N ALA A 196 -14.82 -8.01 -7.79
CA ALA A 196 -13.96 -9.03 -7.22
C ALA A 196 -14.36 -10.43 -7.70
N ALA A 197 -13.37 -11.27 -8.02
CA ALA A 197 -13.56 -12.68 -8.34
C ALA A 197 -12.35 -13.49 -7.87
N LEU A 198 -12.62 -14.70 -7.36
CA LEU A 198 -11.64 -15.58 -6.73
C LEU A 198 -11.76 -16.99 -7.28
N LEU A 199 -10.66 -17.55 -7.76
CA LEU A 199 -10.56 -18.95 -8.16
C LEU A 199 -10.01 -19.80 -7.03
N CYS A 200 -10.65 -20.91 -6.76
CA CYS A 200 -10.23 -21.90 -5.76
C CYS A 200 -10.17 -23.29 -6.39
N ILE A 201 -9.21 -24.11 -5.99
CA ILE A 201 -9.12 -25.52 -6.34
C ILE A 201 -9.24 -26.31 -5.05
N THR A 202 -10.16 -27.27 -5.05
CA THR A 202 -10.39 -28.14 -3.90
C THR A 202 -9.53 -29.40 -3.96
N ARG A 203 -9.39 -30.06 -2.82
CA ARG A 203 -8.69 -31.34 -2.68
C ARG A 203 -9.28 -32.43 -3.58
N SER A 204 -10.60 -32.43 -3.80
CA SER A 204 -11.27 -33.32 -4.73
C SER A 204 -11.01 -33.03 -6.22
N GLY A 205 -10.32 -31.91 -6.54
CA GLY A 205 -10.03 -31.49 -7.90
C GLY A 205 -11.16 -30.71 -8.57
N SER A 206 -12.08 -30.17 -7.81
CA SER A 206 -13.08 -29.23 -8.32
C SER A 206 -12.49 -27.82 -8.34
N MET A 207 -12.60 -27.12 -9.46
CA MET A 207 -12.24 -25.72 -9.61
C MET A 207 -13.49 -24.87 -9.47
N LYS A 208 -13.46 -23.93 -8.48
CA LYS A 208 -14.58 -23.04 -8.17
C LYS A 208 -14.21 -21.61 -8.51
N LEU A 209 -15.10 -20.87 -9.15
CA LEU A 209 -15.02 -19.42 -9.34
C LEU A 209 -16.07 -18.76 -8.45
N LEU A 210 -15.63 -18.04 -7.45
CA LEU A 210 -16.45 -17.19 -6.60
C LEU A 210 -16.40 -15.76 -7.19
N TYR A 211 -17.52 -15.15 -7.50
CA TYR A 211 -17.54 -13.84 -8.15
C TYR A 211 -18.66 -12.95 -7.64
N GLN A 212 -18.40 -11.64 -7.65
CA GLN A 212 -19.36 -10.64 -7.23
C GLN A 212 -20.15 -10.11 -8.44
N ASN A 213 -21.47 -10.22 -8.40
CA ASN A 213 -22.36 -9.61 -9.39
C ASN A 213 -22.37 -8.07 -9.31
N PRO A 214 -22.83 -7.37 -10.35
CA PRO A 214 -22.96 -5.92 -10.35
C PRO A 214 -23.81 -5.35 -9.21
N ASP A 215 -24.80 -6.10 -8.74
CA ASP A 215 -25.66 -5.78 -7.59
C ASP A 215 -25.00 -5.96 -6.21
N GLY A 216 -23.78 -6.49 -6.19
CA GLY A 216 -23.01 -6.73 -4.97
C GLY A 216 -23.15 -8.13 -4.37
N ARG A 217 -24.08 -8.96 -4.87
CA ARG A 217 -24.21 -10.36 -4.43
C ARG A 217 -23.08 -11.22 -4.94
N TRP A 218 -22.77 -12.28 -4.20
CA TRP A 218 -21.76 -13.27 -4.56
C TRP A 218 -22.41 -14.56 -5.02
N ASP A 219 -21.96 -15.08 -6.16
CA ASP A 219 -22.32 -16.37 -6.72
C ASP A 219 -21.08 -17.23 -6.94
N ASP A 220 -21.26 -18.51 -7.16
CA ASP A 220 -20.18 -19.42 -7.50
C ASP A 220 -20.57 -20.41 -8.60
N ILE A 221 -19.56 -20.81 -9.36
CA ILE A 221 -19.65 -21.91 -10.33
C ILE A 221 -18.49 -22.86 -10.07
N SER A 222 -18.71 -24.14 -10.35
CA SER A 222 -17.68 -25.16 -10.21
C SER A 222 -17.59 -26.05 -11.43
N VAL A 223 -16.40 -26.61 -11.66
CA VAL A 223 -16.14 -27.60 -12.71
C VAL A 223 -15.05 -28.55 -12.26
N ASP A 224 -15.20 -29.84 -12.57
CA ASP A 224 -14.21 -30.83 -12.19
C ASP A 224 -13.05 -30.92 -13.18
N LEU A 225 -11.83 -30.96 -12.67
CA LEU A 225 -10.59 -31.10 -13.44
C LEU A 225 -10.39 -32.51 -14.05
N LYS A 226 -11.41 -33.35 -14.08
CA LYS A 226 -11.46 -34.72 -14.68
C LYS A 226 -10.38 -35.68 -14.20
N SER A 227 -9.89 -35.54 -12.98
CA SER A 227 -8.74 -36.33 -12.51
C SER A 227 -8.99 -37.16 -11.28
N THR A 228 -10.13 -37.03 -10.62
CA THR A 228 -10.28 -37.43 -9.21
C THR A 228 -11.35 -38.47 -8.95
N SER A 229 -11.57 -39.44 -9.86
CA SER A 229 -12.49 -40.53 -9.63
C SER A 229 -12.03 -41.54 -8.55
N TYR A 230 -10.80 -41.41 -8.03
CA TYR A 230 -10.19 -42.32 -7.08
C TYR A 230 -9.45 -41.58 -5.98
N SER A 231 -9.44 -42.15 -4.77
CA SER A 231 -8.82 -41.55 -3.57
C SER A 231 -7.31 -41.24 -3.71
N ASP A 232 -6.59 -42.05 -4.48
CA ASP A 232 -5.17 -41.86 -4.77
C ASP A 232 -4.87 -40.60 -5.66
N ARG A 233 -5.91 -40.04 -6.28
CA ARG A 233 -5.82 -38.85 -7.12
C ARG A 233 -6.20 -37.57 -6.44
N LEU A 234 -6.51 -37.61 -5.17
CA LEU A 234 -6.74 -36.40 -4.37
C LEU A 234 -5.55 -35.44 -4.48
N LEU A 235 -5.86 -34.16 -4.56
CA LEU A 235 -4.84 -33.12 -4.66
C LEU A 235 -4.36 -32.71 -3.27
N SER A 236 -3.06 -32.53 -3.11
CA SER A 236 -2.47 -31.90 -1.93
C SER A 236 -2.16 -30.42 -2.16
N HIS A 237 -1.71 -30.07 -3.38
CA HIS A 237 -1.33 -28.70 -3.72
C HIS A 237 -1.84 -28.31 -5.10
N ALA A 238 -2.13 -27.04 -5.28
CA ALA A 238 -2.37 -26.44 -6.58
C ALA A 238 -1.84 -25.01 -6.63
N ALA A 239 -1.17 -24.68 -7.74
CA ALA A 239 -0.68 -23.35 -8.04
C ALA A 239 -1.42 -22.78 -9.25
N LEU A 240 -1.76 -21.48 -9.20
CA LEU A 240 -2.48 -20.78 -10.27
C LEU A 240 -1.76 -19.46 -10.59
N VAL A 241 -1.67 -19.13 -11.87
CA VAL A 241 -1.18 -17.83 -12.31
C VAL A 241 -1.91 -17.35 -13.56
N ALA A 242 -2.23 -16.06 -13.60
CA ALA A 242 -2.82 -15.42 -14.78
C ALA A 242 -1.75 -15.14 -15.84
N THR A 243 -2.03 -15.47 -17.11
CA THR A 243 -1.17 -15.18 -18.26
C THR A 243 -1.99 -14.55 -19.37
N GLN A 244 -1.33 -13.98 -20.39
CA GLN A 244 -2.02 -13.40 -21.56
C GLN A 244 -2.96 -14.38 -22.25
N ASN A 245 -2.69 -15.68 -22.17
CA ASN A 245 -3.44 -16.73 -22.86
C ASN A 245 -4.41 -17.50 -21.94
N GLY A 246 -4.76 -16.97 -20.80
CA GLY A 246 -5.61 -17.57 -19.79
C GLY A 246 -4.86 -17.93 -18.49
N ILE A 247 -5.47 -18.73 -17.66
CA ILE A 247 -4.93 -19.09 -16.35
C ILE A 247 -4.15 -20.40 -16.51
N LEU A 248 -2.91 -20.42 -16.03
CA LEU A 248 -2.12 -21.63 -15.89
C LEU A 248 -2.40 -22.21 -14.51
N VAL A 249 -2.61 -23.52 -14.47
CA VAL A 249 -2.88 -24.29 -13.26
C VAL A 249 -1.95 -25.50 -13.22
N ALA A 250 -1.15 -25.60 -12.15
CA ALA A 250 -0.39 -26.80 -11.82
C ALA A 250 -1.02 -27.46 -10.59
N THR A 251 -1.22 -28.76 -10.62
CA THR A 251 -1.75 -29.53 -9.48
C THR A 251 -0.83 -30.68 -9.15
N TYR A 252 -0.69 -31.00 -7.86
CA TYR A 252 0.05 -32.14 -7.36
C TYR A 252 -0.89 -33.07 -6.61
N SER A 253 -0.89 -34.34 -6.99
CA SER A 253 -1.74 -35.39 -6.39
C SER A 253 -0.95 -36.23 -5.40
N ILE A 254 -1.67 -36.88 -4.51
CA ILE A 254 -1.11 -37.82 -3.50
C ILE A 254 -0.29 -38.94 -4.18
N CYS A 255 -0.64 -39.34 -5.43
CA CYS A 255 0.14 -40.29 -6.22
C CYS A 255 1.40 -39.68 -6.88
N GLN A 256 1.88 -38.52 -6.40
CA GLN A 256 3.11 -37.87 -6.82
C GLN A 256 3.16 -37.45 -8.31
N LYS A 257 2.02 -37.10 -8.87
CA LYS A 257 1.93 -36.64 -10.26
C LYS A 257 1.61 -35.17 -10.34
N ILE A 258 2.38 -34.45 -11.15
CA ILE A 258 2.10 -33.07 -11.56
C ILE A 258 1.23 -33.09 -12.83
N ARG A 259 0.14 -32.31 -12.80
CA ARG A 259 -0.70 -32.06 -13.96
C ARG A 259 -0.79 -30.59 -14.22
N PHE A 260 -0.77 -30.24 -15.49
CA PHE A 260 -0.79 -28.87 -15.93
C PHE A 260 -1.99 -28.61 -16.83
N TYR A 261 -2.69 -27.51 -16.56
CA TYR A 261 -3.88 -27.10 -17.31
C TYR A 261 -3.76 -25.66 -17.75
N ARG A 262 -4.36 -25.34 -18.89
CA ARG A 262 -4.64 -23.96 -19.28
C ARG A 262 -6.15 -23.76 -19.31
N VAL A 263 -6.63 -22.79 -18.56
CA VAL A 263 -8.04 -22.53 -18.31
C VAL A 263 -8.39 -21.12 -18.78
N GLN A 264 -9.51 -21.00 -19.46
CA GLN A 264 -10.11 -19.71 -19.80
C GLN A 264 -11.45 -19.58 -19.08
N VAL A 265 -11.74 -18.39 -18.58
CA VAL A 265 -13.02 -18.02 -17.99
C VAL A 265 -13.79 -17.21 -19.02
N ASN A 266 -14.94 -17.72 -19.47
CA ASN A 266 -15.84 -17.01 -20.37
C ASN A 266 -16.96 -16.37 -19.54
N TRP A 267 -17.04 -15.06 -19.57
CA TRP A 267 -18.05 -14.30 -18.85
C TRP A 267 -19.36 -14.13 -19.62
N ASN A 268 -19.38 -14.46 -20.91
CA ASN A 268 -20.54 -14.31 -21.80
C ASN A 268 -21.26 -12.96 -21.61
N PRO A 269 -20.55 -11.81 -21.75
CA PRO A 269 -21.16 -10.51 -21.52
C PRO A 269 -22.36 -10.35 -22.48
N PRO A 270 -23.50 -9.79 -22.01
CA PRO A 270 -24.63 -9.56 -22.89
C PRO A 270 -24.18 -8.67 -24.06
N GLN A 271 -24.48 -9.11 -25.28
CA GLN A 271 -24.24 -8.26 -26.47
C GLN A 271 -25.15 -7.04 -26.36
N TRP A 272 -24.56 -5.86 -26.22
CA TRP A 272 -25.31 -4.63 -26.18
C TRP A 272 -25.71 -4.26 -27.62
N ASP A 273 -27.02 -4.29 -27.89
CA ASP A 273 -27.60 -3.80 -29.13
C ASP A 273 -27.98 -2.33 -28.95
N PRO A 274 -27.29 -1.39 -29.63
CA PRO A 274 -27.57 0.04 -29.50
C PRO A 274 -28.97 0.44 -29.96
N ALA A 275 -29.68 -0.43 -30.71
CA ALA A 275 -31.04 -0.19 -31.20
C ALA A 275 -32.12 -0.51 -30.15
N GLN A 276 -31.78 -1.21 -29.06
CA GLN A 276 -32.73 -1.51 -27.99
C GLN A 276 -32.59 -0.45 -26.87
N GLN A 277 -33.65 0.36 -26.70
CA GLN A 277 -33.75 1.30 -25.57
C GLN A 277 -33.54 0.54 -24.23
N PRO A 278 -32.81 1.11 -23.24
CA PRO A 278 -32.58 0.45 -21.99
C PRO A 278 -33.92 0.28 -21.25
N LYS A 279 -34.44 -0.95 -21.21
CA LYS A 279 -35.49 -1.32 -20.25
C LYS A 279 -34.91 -1.16 -18.85
N GLN A 280 -35.72 -0.66 -17.94
CA GLN A 280 -35.38 -0.26 -16.55
C GLN A 280 -34.85 -1.36 -15.64
N THR A 281 -34.66 -2.58 -16.12
CA THR A 281 -34.03 -3.68 -15.37
C THR A 281 -32.55 -3.78 -15.72
N PRO A 282 -31.63 -3.73 -14.74
CA PRO A 282 -30.22 -3.97 -15.00
C PRO A 282 -30.06 -5.35 -15.67
N PRO A 283 -29.28 -5.46 -16.76
CA PRO A 283 -29.09 -6.72 -17.45
C PRO A 283 -28.51 -7.74 -16.47
N GLN A 284 -29.19 -8.87 -16.31
CA GLN A 284 -28.64 -10.01 -15.60
C GLN A 284 -27.40 -10.47 -16.38
N PHE A 285 -26.25 -10.49 -15.71
CA PHE A 285 -25.05 -11.07 -16.30
C PHE A 285 -25.26 -12.58 -16.46
N PRO A 286 -25.06 -13.15 -17.65
CA PRO A 286 -25.13 -14.59 -17.83
C PRO A 286 -24.05 -15.27 -16.95
N VAL A 287 -24.36 -16.47 -16.49
CA VAL A 287 -23.46 -17.27 -15.68
C VAL A 287 -22.15 -17.51 -16.43
N PRO A 288 -20.98 -17.24 -15.84
CA PRO A 288 -19.71 -17.51 -16.49
C PRO A 288 -19.49 -19.01 -16.69
N SER A 289 -18.61 -19.37 -17.61
CA SER A 289 -18.26 -20.77 -17.87
C SER A 289 -16.76 -20.96 -18.01
N PHE A 290 -16.29 -22.18 -17.76
CA PHE A 290 -14.88 -22.54 -17.94
C PHE A 290 -14.65 -23.22 -19.28
N ARG A 291 -13.55 -22.88 -19.92
CA ARG A 291 -13.06 -23.56 -21.12
C ARG A 291 -11.61 -23.99 -20.91
N PHE A 292 -11.41 -25.31 -21.01
CA PHE A 292 -10.06 -25.89 -21.01
C PHE A 292 -9.52 -25.90 -22.45
N THR A 293 -8.50 -25.08 -22.72
CA THR A 293 -7.96 -24.92 -24.08
C THR A 293 -6.80 -25.86 -24.42
N HIS A 294 -6.19 -26.47 -23.42
CA HIS A 294 -5.10 -27.42 -23.63
C HIS A 294 -5.34 -28.72 -22.89
N SER A 295 -4.86 -29.80 -23.50
CA SER A 295 -4.81 -31.08 -22.84
C SER A 295 -3.95 -30.98 -21.60
N LYS A 296 -4.31 -31.68 -20.55
CA LYS A 296 -3.46 -31.86 -19.38
C LYS A 296 -2.12 -32.46 -19.82
N VAL A 297 -1.05 -31.91 -19.32
CA VAL A 297 0.29 -32.51 -19.36
C VAL A 297 0.46 -33.26 -18.06
N GLU A 298 0.85 -34.50 -18.13
CA GLU A 298 1.10 -35.32 -16.95
C GLU A 298 2.55 -35.73 -16.93
N THR A 299 3.24 -35.52 -15.84
CA THR A 299 4.61 -36.00 -15.62
C THR A 299 4.71 -36.62 -14.24
N SER A 300 5.52 -37.66 -14.12
CA SER A 300 5.86 -38.18 -12.80
C SER A 300 6.76 -37.17 -12.12
N CYS A 301 6.33 -36.65 -10.95
CA CYS A 301 7.17 -35.86 -10.12
C CYS A 301 8.00 -36.80 -9.27
N THR A 302 9.20 -37.11 -9.76
CA THR A 302 10.13 -37.94 -9.00
C THR A 302 10.61 -37.15 -7.81
N VAL A 303 10.60 -37.81 -6.66
CA VAL A 303 11.23 -37.31 -5.44
C VAL A 303 12.71 -37.07 -5.73
N PRO A 304 13.34 -36.03 -5.18
CA PRO A 304 14.77 -35.78 -5.34
C PRO A 304 15.60 -37.05 -5.04
N GLY A 305 16.58 -37.35 -5.88
CA GLY A 305 17.41 -38.55 -5.74
C GLY A 305 16.96 -39.78 -6.55
N MET A 306 15.78 -39.77 -7.18
CA MET A 306 15.43 -40.83 -8.15
C MET A 306 16.09 -40.55 -9.53
N PRO A 307 16.53 -41.58 -10.26
CA PRO A 307 17.19 -41.40 -11.56
C PRO A 307 16.24 -40.71 -12.55
N ARG A 308 16.80 -39.76 -13.30
CA ARG A 308 16.14 -39.13 -14.44
C ARG A 308 15.87 -40.18 -15.50
N ASN A 309 14.68 -40.23 -16.08
CA ASN A 309 14.32 -41.11 -17.20
C ASN A 309 15.04 -40.77 -18.52
N ASP A 310 16.21 -40.14 -18.47
CA ASP A 310 16.96 -39.68 -19.65
C ASP A 310 17.92 -40.77 -20.22
N GLY A 311 17.65 -42.04 -19.96
CA GLY A 311 18.34 -43.13 -20.65
C GLY A 311 19.73 -43.52 -20.10
N GLU A 312 20.15 -42.96 -18.99
CA GLU A 312 21.35 -43.39 -18.29
C GLU A 312 21.02 -44.53 -17.33
N GLU A 313 21.67 -45.69 -17.50
CA GLU A 313 21.50 -46.83 -16.61
C GLU A 313 21.94 -46.48 -15.17
N PRO A 314 21.14 -46.74 -14.16
CA PRO A 314 21.50 -46.46 -12.76
C PRO A 314 22.65 -47.38 -12.33
N ASP A 315 23.71 -46.78 -11.82
CA ASP A 315 24.85 -47.49 -11.21
C ASP A 315 24.34 -48.26 -9.98
N MET A 316 24.24 -49.56 -10.10
CA MET A 316 23.60 -50.49 -9.13
C MET A 316 24.33 -50.55 -7.77
N MET A 317 25.48 -49.91 -7.62
CA MET A 317 26.23 -49.90 -6.35
C MET A 317 25.92 -48.76 -5.36
N GLN A 318 25.14 -47.75 -5.76
CA GLN A 318 24.75 -46.63 -4.85
C GLN A 318 23.38 -46.78 -4.19
N GLN A 319 22.69 -47.90 -4.35
CA GLN A 319 21.33 -48.11 -3.85
C GLN A 319 21.20 -48.45 -2.36
N SER A 320 22.24 -48.44 -1.54
CA SER A 320 22.14 -48.82 -0.12
C SER A 320 22.13 -47.66 0.86
N VAL A 321 22.12 -46.41 0.41
CA VAL A 321 21.89 -45.26 1.29
C VAL A 321 20.36 -45.02 1.35
N SER A 322 19.76 -45.21 2.53
CA SER A 322 18.35 -44.89 2.79
C SER A 322 18.03 -43.47 2.31
N ASN A 323 17.35 -43.35 1.15
CA ASN A 323 16.93 -42.07 0.63
C ASN A 323 16.06 -41.36 1.68
N PRO A 324 16.40 -40.13 2.08
CA PRO A 324 15.55 -39.39 2.99
C PRO A 324 14.13 -39.27 2.42
N LEU A 325 13.12 -39.39 3.26
CA LEU A 325 11.71 -39.30 2.90
C LEU A 325 11.36 -37.83 2.60
N TYR A 326 11.64 -37.36 1.40
CA TYR A 326 11.20 -36.04 0.95
C TYR A 326 9.69 -36.01 0.69
N SER A 327 9.03 -34.99 1.19
CA SER A 327 7.62 -34.71 0.91
C SER A 327 7.46 -33.32 0.33
N LEU A 328 6.48 -33.14 -0.59
CA LEU A 328 6.16 -31.83 -1.13
C LEU A 328 5.66 -30.90 -0.02
N SER A 329 6.29 -29.78 0.17
CA SER A 329 5.89 -28.73 1.10
C SER A 329 5.29 -27.51 0.39
N ARG A 330 5.65 -27.25 -0.87
CA ARG A 330 5.14 -26.08 -1.60
C ARG A 330 5.12 -26.32 -3.12
N LEU A 331 4.10 -25.77 -3.79
CA LEU A 331 3.97 -25.74 -5.23
C LEU A 331 3.60 -24.33 -5.68
N ASP A 332 4.40 -23.74 -6.57
CA ASP A 332 4.18 -22.41 -7.11
C ASP A 332 4.42 -22.36 -8.62
N ILE A 333 3.87 -21.34 -9.29
CA ILE A 333 4.19 -21.01 -10.68
C ILE A 333 4.82 -19.63 -10.70
N ILE A 334 6.07 -19.56 -11.12
CA ILE A 334 6.81 -18.32 -11.29
C ILE A 334 6.64 -17.83 -12.73
N LEU A 335 6.16 -16.61 -12.91
CA LEU A 335 6.04 -15.96 -14.20
C LEU A 335 7.10 -14.84 -14.27
N PRO A 336 8.24 -15.06 -14.96
CA PRO A 336 9.26 -14.03 -15.11
C PRO A 336 8.67 -12.78 -15.77
N ALA A 337 9.11 -11.59 -15.34
CA ALA A 337 8.71 -10.34 -15.96
C ALA A 337 9.11 -10.35 -17.45
N SER A 338 8.19 -9.96 -18.33
CA SER A 338 8.46 -9.86 -19.76
C SER A 338 9.38 -8.68 -20.05
N ASP A 339 10.44 -8.90 -20.82
CA ASP A 339 11.28 -7.83 -21.35
C ASP A 339 10.51 -7.07 -22.43
N ASN A 340 10.16 -5.82 -22.14
CA ASN A 340 9.41 -4.98 -23.10
C ASN A 340 10.14 -4.72 -24.42
N ALA A 341 11.46 -4.87 -24.46
CA ALA A 341 12.26 -4.63 -25.65
C ALA A 341 12.12 -5.71 -26.75
N ALA A 342 11.72 -6.93 -26.41
CA ALA A 342 11.74 -8.06 -27.32
C ALA A 342 10.36 -8.66 -27.64
N GLY A 343 9.28 -8.26 -26.96
CA GLY A 343 7.94 -8.86 -27.13
C GLY A 343 7.88 -10.37 -26.79
N THR A 344 8.96 -10.96 -26.32
CA THR A 344 9.05 -12.36 -25.95
C THR A 344 8.54 -12.55 -24.52
N THR A 345 7.41 -13.22 -24.37
CA THR A 345 6.95 -13.69 -23.06
C THR A 345 7.90 -14.79 -22.59
N ALA A 346 8.54 -14.58 -21.43
CA ALA A 346 9.33 -15.63 -20.81
C ALA A 346 8.42 -16.83 -20.44
N ASN A 347 8.93 -18.05 -20.63
CA ASN A 347 8.18 -19.23 -20.28
C ASN A 347 7.98 -19.33 -18.77
N PRO A 348 6.78 -19.64 -18.28
CA PRO A 348 6.53 -19.83 -16.87
C PRO A 348 7.23 -21.08 -16.35
N TRP A 349 7.62 -21.04 -15.07
CA TRP A 349 8.23 -22.15 -14.37
C TRP A 349 7.29 -22.68 -13.31
N ILE A 350 7.17 -24.00 -13.20
CA ILE A 350 6.58 -24.67 -12.06
C ILE A 350 7.72 -24.95 -11.07
N VAL A 351 7.52 -24.52 -9.83
CA VAL A 351 8.47 -24.71 -8.73
C VAL A 351 7.84 -25.57 -7.67
N ALA A 352 8.46 -26.68 -7.31
CA ALA A 352 8.05 -27.58 -6.24
C ALA A 352 9.17 -27.67 -5.20
N VAL A 353 8.84 -27.40 -3.95
CA VAL A 353 9.77 -27.53 -2.83
C VAL A 353 9.49 -28.86 -2.12
N PHE A 354 10.50 -29.68 -1.99
CA PHE A 354 10.46 -30.91 -1.22
C PHE A 354 11.32 -30.77 0.03
N SER A 355 10.80 -31.14 1.17
CA SER A 355 11.48 -31.04 2.46
C SER A 355 11.53 -32.39 3.17
N THR A 356 12.61 -32.64 3.88
CA THR A 356 12.73 -33.78 4.80
C THR A 356 11.97 -33.49 6.10
N PRO A 357 11.53 -34.51 6.84
CA PRO A 357 11.03 -34.29 8.20
C PRO A 357 12.13 -33.68 9.09
N PRO A 358 11.82 -32.68 9.93
CA PRO A 358 12.79 -32.13 10.82
C PRO A 358 13.23 -33.17 11.87
N GLN A 359 14.50 -33.12 12.25
CA GLN A 359 15.06 -34.05 13.25
C GLN A 359 14.44 -33.78 14.61
N ALA A 360 13.90 -34.82 15.23
CA ALA A 360 13.22 -34.69 16.51
C ALA A 360 14.18 -34.62 17.72
N THR A 361 15.43 -35.07 17.58
CA THR A 361 16.43 -35.07 18.66
C THR A 361 17.85 -34.95 18.12
N PRO A 362 18.78 -34.25 18.85
CA PRO A 362 20.20 -34.12 18.45
C PRO A 362 20.97 -35.44 18.43
N ASP A 363 20.47 -36.48 19.12
CA ASP A 363 21.21 -37.73 19.34
C ASP A 363 21.11 -38.78 18.22
N HIS A 364 20.23 -38.57 17.25
CA HIS A 364 20.16 -39.41 16.07
C HIS A 364 20.69 -38.64 14.86
N PRO A 365 21.82 -39.06 14.26
CA PRO A 365 22.25 -38.52 12.99
C PRO A 365 21.15 -38.79 11.96
N GLY A 366 20.40 -37.75 11.62
CA GLY A 366 19.36 -37.81 10.62
C GLY A 366 19.93 -38.17 9.25
N PRO A 367 19.10 -38.37 8.25
CA PRO A 367 19.55 -38.67 6.89
C PRO A 367 20.55 -37.58 6.45
N GLN A 368 21.75 -38.05 6.05
CA GLN A 368 22.77 -37.17 5.46
C GLN A 368 22.25 -36.67 4.11
N GLY A 369 21.65 -35.49 4.08
CA GLY A 369 21.14 -34.90 2.87
C GLY A 369 20.60 -33.48 3.09
N PRO A 370 20.39 -32.71 2.03
CA PRO A 370 19.85 -31.35 2.15
C PRO A 370 18.46 -31.35 2.81
N ALA A 371 18.18 -30.31 3.61
CA ALA A 371 16.89 -30.16 4.30
C ALA A 371 15.74 -29.90 3.32
N SER A 372 16.01 -29.15 2.25
CA SER A 372 15.04 -28.86 1.18
C SER A 372 15.66 -28.99 -0.20
N VAL A 373 14.83 -29.41 -1.16
CA VAL A 373 15.19 -29.45 -2.58
C VAL A 373 14.14 -28.74 -3.40
N ILE A 374 14.58 -27.79 -4.22
CA ILE A 374 13.71 -27.02 -5.11
C ILE A 374 13.81 -27.60 -6.50
N VAL A 375 12.76 -28.26 -6.95
CA VAL A 375 12.64 -28.85 -8.28
C VAL A 375 11.87 -27.91 -9.19
N ARG A 376 12.38 -27.74 -10.41
CA ARG A 376 11.84 -26.76 -11.36
C ARG A 376 11.54 -27.38 -12.70
N TRP A 377 10.41 -27.02 -13.30
CA TRP A 377 10.04 -27.39 -14.65
C TRP A 377 9.73 -26.14 -15.47
N GLN A 378 10.27 -26.10 -16.67
CA GLN A 378 9.91 -25.11 -17.67
C GLN A 378 8.83 -25.66 -18.60
N LEU A 379 7.84 -24.84 -18.90
CA LEU A 379 6.81 -25.20 -19.87
C LEU A 379 7.34 -24.90 -21.28
N ASP A 380 7.70 -25.94 -22.01
CA ASP A 380 8.15 -25.90 -23.39
C ASP A 380 7.12 -26.45 -24.37
N THR A 381 7.32 -26.23 -25.65
CA THR A 381 6.54 -26.84 -26.73
C THR A 381 7.44 -27.75 -27.53
N ALA A 382 7.17 -29.06 -27.51
CA ALA A 382 7.92 -30.01 -28.28
C ALA A 382 7.09 -30.51 -29.49
N ALA A 383 7.72 -30.52 -30.65
CA ALA A 383 7.20 -31.22 -31.80
C ALA A 383 7.65 -32.70 -31.71
N PHE A 384 6.72 -33.60 -31.47
CA PHE A 384 7.05 -35.03 -31.47
C PHE A 384 7.17 -35.49 -32.92
N THR A 385 8.35 -35.91 -33.29
CA THR A 385 8.54 -36.64 -34.54
C THR A 385 8.16 -38.11 -34.30
N LEU A 386 7.26 -38.63 -35.09
CA LEU A 386 6.99 -40.04 -35.10
C LEU A 386 8.24 -40.81 -35.58
N HIS A 387 8.39 -42.06 -35.14
CA HIS A 387 9.46 -42.89 -35.65
C HIS A 387 9.36 -42.96 -37.20
N PRO A 388 10.50 -42.86 -37.98
CA PRO A 388 10.50 -42.77 -39.42
C PRO A 388 9.62 -43.82 -40.13
N LYS A 389 9.49 -45.03 -39.56
CA LYS A 389 8.57 -46.06 -40.08
C LYS A 389 7.11 -45.67 -40.10
N PHE A 390 6.67 -44.72 -39.27
CA PHE A 390 5.29 -44.20 -39.31
C PHE A 390 5.15 -43.12 -40.38
N ASP A 391 6.21 -42.41 -40.73
CA ASP A 391 6.22 -41.46 -41.82
C ASP A 391 6.11 -42.15 -43.17
N GLU A 392 6.71 -43.35 -43.34
CA GLU A 392 6.55 -44.19 -44.52
C GLU A 392 5.13 -44.71 -44.72
N MET A 393 4.37 -44.95 -43.62
CA MET A 393 2.97 -45.31 -43.67
C MET A 393 2.05 -44.12 -43.94
N ALA A 394 2.45 -42.91 -43.63
CA ALA A 394 1.67 -41.69 -43.78
C ALA A 394 1.66 -41.12 -45.20
N THR A 395 2.51 -41.61 -46.12
CA THR A 395 2.67 -41.09 -47.50
C THR A 395 1.45 -41.19 -48.41
N LYS A 396 0.32 -41.73 -47.90
CA LYS A 396 -0.95 -41.76 -48.63
C LYS A 396 -2.03 -40.79 -48.12
N ARG A 397 -1.79 -40.01 -47.05
CA ARG A 397 -2.69 -38.97 -46.56
C ARG A 397 -1.87 -37.74 -46.25
N ASN A 398 -2.33 -36.58 -46.78
CA ASN A 398 -1.77 -35.24 -46.51
C ASN A 398 -1.13 -35.21 -45.11
N SER A 399 0.17 -34.92 -45.08
CA SER A 399 0.95 -34.78 -43.84
C SER A 399 0.29 -33.76 -42.95
N THR A 400 -0.50 -34.21 -41.99
CA THR A 400 -0.98 -33.35 -40.91
C THR A 400 0.25 -33.00 -40.11
N GLN A 401 0.78 -31.79 -40.29
CA GLN A 401 1.80 -31.25 -39.40
C GLN A 401 1.32 -31.46 -37.94
N MET A 402 2.02 -32.31 -37.21
CA MET A 402 1.67 -32.55 -35.82
C MET A 402 1.79 -31.25 -35.06
N LYS A 403 0.69 -30.80 -34.52
CA LYS A 403 0.66 -29.59 -33.69
C LYS A 403 1.60 -29.78 -32.52
N PRO A 404 2.51 -28.84 -32.26
CA PRO A 404 3.41 -28.93 -31.10
C PRO A 404 2.60 -29.07 -29.81
N ARG A 405 3.01 -29.95 -28.93
CA ARG A 405 2.35 -30.20 -27.63
C ARG A 405 3.14 -29.57 -26.50
N PRO A 406 2.50 -29.02 -25.47
CA PRO A 406 3.20 -28.54 -24.31
C PRO A 406 3.84 -29.71 -23.54
N VAL A 407 5.09 -29.53 -23.13
CA VAL A 407 5.90 -30.50 -22.37
C VAL A 407 6.52 -29.79 -21.18
N LEU A 408 6.61 -30.46 -20.04
CA LEU A 408 7.37 -29.99 -18.88
C LEU A 408 8.80 -30.51 -18.95
N ARG A 409 9.75 -29.58 -19.12
CA ARG A 409 11.16 -29.90 -19.10
C ARG A 409 11.71 -29.61 -17.71
N ARG A 410 12.23 -30.61 -17.01
CA ARG A 410 12.90 -30.44 -15.71
C ARG A 410 14.23 -29.71 -15.91
N LEU A 411 14.47 -28.74 -15.06
CA LEU A 411 15.72 -27.99 -14.95
C LEU A 411 16.56 -28.57 -13.81
N GLU A 412 17.76 -28.04 -13.65
CA GLU A 412 18.65 -28.42 -12.56
C GLU A 412 18.02 -28.11 -11.19
N ASP A 413 18.13 -29.05 -10.26
CA ASP A 413 17.56 -28.92 -8.91
C ASP A 413 18.46 -28.04 -8.05
N ILE A 414 17.85 -27.28 -7.13
CA ILE A 414 18.56 -26.44 -6.15
C ILE A 414 18.44 -27.10 -4.78
N TYR A 415 19.61 -27.39 -4.19
CA TYR A 415 19.70 -28.02 -2.87
C TYR A 415 19.95 -26.99 -1.80
N SER A 416 19.31 -27.13 -0.65
CA SER A 416 19.49 -26.25 0.51
C SER A 416 19.59 -27.05 1.80
N ASP A 417 20.58 -26.68 2.64
CA ASP A 417 20.76 -27.25 3.97
C ASP A 417 19.75 -26.68 5.00
N ARG A 418 18.95 -25.69 4.59
CA ARG A 418 17.90 -25.03 5.37
C ARG A 418 16.50 -25.42 4.85
N TYR A 419 15.51 -25.39 5.73
CA TYR A 419 14.12 -25.61 5.32
C TYR A 419 13.53 -24.39 4.63
N VAL A 420 13.02 -24.57 3.42
CA VAL A 420 12.32 -23.51 2.69
C VAL A 420 10.89 -23.41 3.23
N ILE A 421 10.54 -22.25 3.81
CA ILE A 421 9.20 -21.97 4.35
C ILE A 421 8.34 -21.12 3.44
N SER A 422 8.94 -20.32 2.55
CA SER A 422 8.21 -19.51 1.59
C SER A 422 8.99 -19.28 0.29
N VAL A 423 8.26 -19.20 -0.82
CA VAL A 423 8.76 -18.77 -2.14
C VAL A 423 7.80 -17.70 -2.64
N ASP A 424 8.26 -16.47 -2.78
CA ASP A 424 7.42 -15.33 -3.12
C ASP A 424 7.99 -14.55 -4.31
N GLN A 425 7.13 -14.13 -5.25
CA GLN A 425 7.50 -13.18 -6.28
C GLN A 425 7.27 -11.76 -5.78
N ILE A 426 8.35 -11.02 -5.60
CA ILE A 426 8.36 -9.63 -5.13
C ILE A 426 8.80 -8.66 -6.23
N GLU A 427 8.80 -7.37 -5.95
CA GLU A 427 9.22 -6.32 -6.88
C GLU A 427 8.57 -6.44 -8.27
N TYR A 428 7.25 -6.66 -8.29
CA TYR A 428 6.45 -6.81 -9.52
C TYR A 428 6.84 -8.01 -10.39
N GLY A 429 7.40 -9.06 -9.77
CA GLY A 429 7.80 -10.29 -10.43
C GLY A 429 9.24 -10.26 -10.96
N ASN A 430 10.03 -9.23 -10.61
CA ASN A 430 11.44 -9.14 -11.00
C ASN A 430 12.38 -9.91 -10.07
N VAL A 431 11.91 -10.32 -8.89
CA VAL A 431 12.68 -11.00 -7.87
C VAL A 431 11.90 -12.18 -7.30
N VAL A 432 12.55 -13.31 -7.11
CA VAL A 432 12.06 -14.44 -6.33
C VAL A 432 12.74 -14.41 -4.96
N ALA A 433 11.96 -14.23 -3.91
CA ALA A 433 12.42 -14.29 -2.53
C ALA A 433 12.16 -15.68 -1.96
N ILE A 434 13.19 -16.33 -1.44
CA ILE A 434 13.09 -17.61 -0.74
C ILE A 434 13.40 -17.35 0.72
N THR A 435 12.44 -17.66 1.58
CA THR A 435 12.58 -17.53 3.04
C THR A 435 12.81 -18.89 3.66
N TYR A 436 13.75 -18.97 4.59
CA TYR A 436 14.15 -20.19 5.27
C TYR A 436 13.70 -20.21 6.73
N ASP A 437 13.81 -21.38 7.37
CA ASP A 437 13.43 -21.64 8.76
C ASP A 437 14.20 -20.80 9.79
N ASP A 438 15.43 -20.38 9.46
CA ASP A 438 16.23 -19.44 10.23
C ASP A 438 15.83 -17.97 10.03
N SER A 439 14.68 -17.72 9.39
CA SER A 439 14.19 -16.39 9.03
C SER A 439 15.07 -15.62 8.03
N SER A 440 16.12 -16.23 7.48
CA SER A 440 16.90 -15.62 6.42
C SER A 440 16.13 -15.58 5.10
N VAL A 441 16.42 -14.60 4.26
CA VAL A 441 15.79 -14.42 2.96
C VAL A 441 16.88 -14.31 1.91
N SER A 442 16.79 -15.15 0.88
CA SER A 442 17.67 -15.08 -0.29
C SER A 442 16.88 -14.63 -1.52
N PHE A 443 17.51 -13.80 -2.34
CA PHE A 443 16.90 -13.24 -3.53
C PHE A 443 17.49 -13.84 -4.80
N TYR A 444 16.62 -14.20 -5.73
CA TYR A 444 17.00 -14.86 -6.98
C TYR A 444 16.39 -14.15 -8.19
N ASP A 445 17.14 -14.16 -9.29
CA ASP A 445 16.63 -13.74 -10.58
C ASP A 445 15.54 -14.71 -11.08
N PRO A 446 14.33 -14.25 -11.42
CA PRO A 446 13.24 -15.13 -11.83
C PRO A 446 13.46 -15.80 -13.19
N LYS A 447 14.45 -15.40 -14.00
CA LYS A 447 14.73 -16.00 -15.32
C LYS A 447 15.79 -17.09 -15.23
N THR A 448 16.79 -16.90 -14.39
CA THR A 448 17.95 -17.80 -14.29
C THR A 448 17.99 -18.58 -12.98
N MET A 449 17.31 -18.09 -11.93
CA MET A 449 17.47 -18.52 -10.53
C MET A 449 18.92 -18.41 -10.04
N ALA A 450 19.65 -17.44 -10.56
CA ALA A 450 20.93 -17.04 -9.99
C ALA A 450 20.67 -16.20 -8.73
N LEU A 451 21.44 -16.43 -7.69
CA LEU A 451 21.42 -15.67 -6.45
C LEU A 451 21.93 -14.25 -6.71
N PHE A 452 21.22 -13.25 -6.20
CA PHE A 452 21.75 -11.88 -6.15
C PHE A 452 22.77 -11.77 -5.02
N ASN A 453 24.04 -11.54 -5.39
CA ASN A 453 25.16 -11.44 -4.46
C ASN A 453 25.62 -9.99 -4.19
N GLY A 454 24.80 -9.01 -4.51
CA GLY A 454 25.09 -7.58 -4.38
C GLY A 454 25.03 -6.84 -5.70
N VAL A 455 25.65 -5.67 -5.76
CA VAL A 455 25.64 -4.82 -6.94
C VAL A 455 26.70 -5.27 -7.95
N ASP A 456 26.31 -6.03 -8.95
CA ASP A 456 27.21 -6.44 -10.05
C ASP A 456 27.50 -5.27 -11.00
N ASP A 457 26.51 -4.40 -11.23
CA ASP A 457 26.62 -3.19 -12.04
C ASP A 457 25.99 -1.99 -11.32
N ALA A 458 26.85 -1.12 -10.78
CA ALA A 458 26.42 0.12 -10.12
C ALA A 458 25.83 1.18 -11.08
N ASN A 459 25.81 0.91 -12.39
CA ASN A 459 25.28 1.82 -13.41
C ASN A 459 23.85 1.44 -13.86
N THR A 460 23.38 0.23 -13.52
CA THR A 460 22.02 -0.22 -13.86
C THR A 460 21.37 -0.86 -12.64
N VAL A 461 20.19 -0.38 -12.28
CA VAL A 461 19.42 -0.86 -11.13
C VAL A 461 18.04 -1.32 -11.61
N THR A 462 17.67 -2.55 -11.29
CA THR A 462 16.36 -3.14 -11.61
C THR A 462 15.44 -3.26 -10.40
N GLY A 463 15.96 -3.20 -9.19
CA GLY A 463 15.23 -3.30 -7.94
C GLY A 463 16.11 -3.20 -6.71
N LEU A 464 15.52 -3.33 -5.53
CA LEU A 464 16.21 -3.21 -4.24
C LEU A 464 17.18 -4.37 -4.01
N ALA A 465 16.73 -5.61 -4.20
CA ALA A 465 17.56 -6.79 -4.00
C ALA A 465 18.80 -6.78 -4.91
N GLN A 466 18.65 -6.42 -6.18
CA GLN A 466 19.75 -6.32 -7.12
C GLN A 466 20.70 -5.17 -6.76
N ALA A 467 20.20 -4.10 -6.14
CA ALA A 467 21.02 -2.99 -5.65
C ALA A 467 21.76 -3.30 -4.33
N GLY A 468 21.60 -4.49 -3.75
CA GLY A 468 22.30 -4.91 -2.54
C GLY A 468 21.53 -4.72 -1.23
N PHE A 469 20.24 -4.38 -1.30
CA PHE A 469 19.36 -4.38 -0.11
C PHE A 469 19.11 -5.82 0.33
N HIS A 470 19.21 -6.09 1.63
CA HIS A 470 19.03 -7.42 2.20
C HIS A 470 18.37 -7.32 3.57
N TYR A 471 17.83 -8.44 4.05
CA TYR A 471 17.38 -8.57 5.44
C TYR A 471 18.53 -9.06 6.29
N ALA A 472 18.86 -8.33 7.36
CA ALA A 472 19.89 -8.78 8.30
C ALA A 472 19.53 -10.14 8.90
N PRO A 473 20.51 -11.02 9.21
CA PRO A 473 20.24 -12.26 9.91
C PRO A 473 19.56 -11.98 11.26
N ASP A 474 18.50 -12.73 11.55
CA ASP A 474 17.80 -12.60 12.84
C ASP A 474 18.32 -13.65 13.83
N ALA A 475 18.86 -13.19 14.96
CA ALA A 475 19.33 -14.06 16.01
C ALA A 475 18.19 -14.83 16.72
N SER A 476 16.94 -14.37 16.59
CA SER A 476 15.78 -15.03 17.21
C SER A 476 15.25 -16.23 16.41
N GLY A 477 15.54 -16.31 15.10
CA GLY A 477 15.39 -17.48 14.24
C GLY A 477 14.05 -18.23 14.25
N GLN A 478 12.91 -17.56 14.51
CA GLN A 478 11.65 -18.25 14.83
C GLN A 478 10.48 -17.96 13.87
N GLY A 479 10.71 -17.22 12.78
CA GLY A 479 9.64 -16.88 11.84
C GLY A 479 9.18 -18.07 11.01
N GLN A 480 7.90 -18.45 11.11
CA GLN A 480 7.34 -19.60 10.39
C GLN A 480 6.46 -19.21 9.20
N HIS A 481 5.95 -18.00 9.21
CA HIS A 481 5.23 -17.41 8.10
C HIS A 481 5.80 -16.03 7.84
N VAL A 482 5.92 -15.68 6.57
CA VAL A 482 6.41 -14.36 6.14
C VAL A 482 5.43 -13.73 5.18
N SER A 483 5.31 -12.42 5.24
CA SER A 483 4.65 -11.64 4.20
C SER A 483 5.42 -10.36 3.95
N PHE A 484 5.75 -10.12 2.69
CA PHE A 484 6.48 -8.93 2.27
C PHE A 484 5.55 -7.73 2.13
N SER A 485 6.08 -6.55 2.42
CA SER A 485 5.39 -5.29 2.19
C SER A 485 5.18 -5.02 0.69
N PRO A 486 4.28 -4.10 0.32
CA PRO A 486 3.97 -3.83 -1.09
C PRO A 486 5.17 -3.47 -1.96
N SER A 487 6.18 -2.80 -1.40
CA SER A 487 7.42 -2.44 -2.11
C SER A 487 8.58 -3.40 -1.84
N ALA A 488 8.32 -4.45 -1.05
CA ALA A 488 9.32 -5.42 -0.58
C ALA A 488 10.44 -4.85 0.32
N CYS A 489 10.33 -3.57 0.71
CA CYS A 489 11.28 -2.92 1.62
C CYS A 489 11.25 -3.47 3.05
N ALA A 490 10.13 -4.06 3.44
CA ALA A 490 9.90 -4.63 4.76
C ALA A 490 9.20 -5.99 4.65
N ALA A 491 9.32 -6.79 5.68
CA ALA A 491 8.59 -8.04 5.85
C ALA A 491 8.05 -8.15 7.27
N VAL A 492 6.91 -8.81 7.44
CA VAL A 492 6.41 -9.22 8.75
C VAL A 492 6.46 -10.72 8.84
N MET A 493 7.09 -11.19 9.89
CA MET A 493 7.18 -12.60 10.22
C MET A 493 6.24 -12.91 11.38
N LEU A 494 5.56 -14.04 11.30
CA LEU A 494 4.71 -14.58 12.35
C LEU A 494 5.43 -15.78 12.96
N ASP A 495 5.66 -15.74 14.27
CA ASP A 495 6.31 -16.81 15.01
C ASP A 495 5.31 -17.87 15.54
N ASN A 496 5.82 -18.87 16.26
CA ASN A 496 5.03 -19.93 16.88
C ASN A 496 4.07 -19.44 17.96
N ASP A 497 4.43 -18.34 18.63
CA ASP A 497 3.66 -17.76 19.74
C ASP A 497 2.57 -16.82 19.22
N GLY A 498 2.43 -16.72 17.89
CA GLY A 498 1.46 -15.84 17.24
C GLY A 498 1.85 -14.36 17.31
N GLN A 499 3.13 -14.06 17.60
CA GLN A 499 3.65 -12.69 17.60
C GLN A 499 4.15 -12.31 16.21
N THR A 500 4.01 -11.03 15.89
CA THR A 500 4.42 -10.49 14.60
C THR A 500 5.67 -9.62 14.77
N HIS A 501 6.71 -9.93 14.00
CA HIS A 501 7.99 -9.23 14.00
C HIS A 501 8.19 -8.47 12.69
N LEU A 502 8.42 -7.17 12.79
CA LEU A 502 8.71 -6.32 11.62
C LEU A 502 10.21 -6.38 11.32
N ARG A 503 10.53 -6.69 10.08
CA ARG A 503 11.91 -6.64 9.56
C ARG A 503 11.96 -5.64 8.42
N VAL A 504 13.03 -4.88 8.34
CA VAL A 504 13.25 -3.86 7.32
C VAL A 504 14.54 -4.21 6.58
N MET A 505 14.56 -4.04 5.27
CA MET A 505 15.79 -4.22 4.50
C MET A 505 16.84 -3.21 4.93
N GLU A 506 18.09 -3.63 4.96
CA GLU A 506 19.27 -2.83 5.28
C GLU A 506 20.16 -2.68 4.06
N HIS A 507 20.95 -1.61 4.05
CA HIS A 507 21.95 -1.35 3.03
C HIS A 507 23.11 -0.57 3.63
N SER A 508 24.34 -0.82 3.15
CA SER A 508 25.53 -0.11 3.61
C SER A 508 25.63 1.33 3.11
N TYR A 509 24.85 1.70 2.10
CA TYR A 509 24.86 3.02 1.44
C TYR A 509 26.29 3.47 1.03
N GLY A 510 27.09 2.50 0.58
CA GLY A 510 28.47 2.76 0.15
C GLY A 510 29.50 2.78 1.29
N ALA A 511 29.11 2.67 2.55
CA ALA A 511 30.03 2.62 3.69
C ALA A 511 30.44 1.17 3.99
N GLU A 512 31.51 0.69 3.36
CA GLU A 512 32.03 -0.66 3.58
C GLU A 512 33.51 -0.58 4.02
N ASN A 513 33.86 -1.26 5.11
CA ASN A 513 35.23 -1.38 5.62
C ASN A 513 35.96 -0.02 5.81
N GLY A 514 35.23 1.03 6.15
CA GLY A 514 35.79 2.38 6.32
C GLY A 514 36.07 3.16 5.04
N LEU A 515 35.74 2.59 3.89
CA LEU A 515 35.78 3.24 2.58
C LEU A 515 34.37 3.64 2.17
N TYR A 516 34.24 4.78 1.50
CA TYR A 516 32.96 5.26 0.96
C TYR A 516 32.94 5.13 -0.56
N ASP A 517 31.93 4.39 -1.08
CA ASP A 517 31.71 4.24 -2.51
C ASP A 517 30.48 5.04 -2.96
N GLU A 518 30.71 6.17 -3.61
CA GLU A 518 29.67 7.05 -4.13
C GLU A 518 28.79 6.36 -5.17
N ASN A 519 29.32 5.43 -5.95
CA ASN A 519 28.52 4.70 -6.95
C ASN A 519 27.51 3.74 -6.30
N LYS A 520 27.89 3.03 -5.25
CA LYS A 520 26.99 2.19 -4.46
C LYS A 520 25.93 3.03 -3.75
N PHE A 521 26.33 4.16 -3.16
CA PHE A 521 25.36 5.09 -2.57
C PHE A 521 24.35 5.60 -3.61
N SER A 522 24.84 6.05 -4.76
CA SER A 522 23.99 6.54 -5.85
C SER A 522 23.05 5.46 -6.39
N ALA A 523 23.51 4.20 -6.50
CA ALA A 523 22.68 3.06 -6.90
C ALA A 523 21.60 2.73 -5.85
N ALA A 524 21.92 2.81 -4.55
CA ALA A 524 20.96 2.62 -3.47
C ALA A 524 19.85 3.68 -3.50
N ILE A 525 20.20 4.96 -3.67
CA ILE A 525 19.20 6.03 -3.81
C ILE A 525 18.34 5.85 -5.07
N ALA A 526 18.94 5.44 -6.19
CA ALA A 526 18.20 5.18 -7.43
C ALA A 526 17.23 4.00 -7.29
N SER A 527 17.60 2.94 -6.57
CA SER A 527 16.72 1.78 -6.33
C SER A 527 15.54 2.13 -5.43
N LEU A 528 15.75 2.90 -4.36
CA LEU A 528 14.66 3.43 -3.52
C LEU A 528 13.73 4.34 -4.32
N THR A 529 14.29 5.20 -5.17
CA THR A 529 13.52 6.06 -6.08
C THR A 529 12.69 5.22 -7.05
N LEU A 530 13.27 4.18 -7.63
CA LEU A 530 12.58 3.26 -8.54
C LEU A 530 11.42 2.55 -7.83
N ALA A 531 11.63 2.05 -6.61
CA ALA A 531 10.61 1.41 -5.78
C ALA A 531 9.45 2.39 -5.47
N PHE A 532 9.76 3.63 -5.08
CA PHE A 532 8.77 4.67 -4.82
C PHE A 532 7.96 5.04 -6.07
N CYS A 533 8.62 5.22 -7.21
CA CYS A 533 7.96 5.54 -8.48
C CYS A 533 7.04 4.41 -8.94
N ARG A 534 7.45 3.13 -8.76
CA ARG A 534 6.59 1.96 -8.99
C ARG A 534 5.37 1.96 -8.07
N GLY A 535 5.55 2.24 -6.79
CA GLY A 535 4.46 2.39 -5.83
C GLY A 535 3.48 3.50 -6.21
N CYS A 536 3.99 4.65 -6.64
CA CYS A 536 3.19 5.77 -7.13
C CYS A 536 2.36 5.40 -8.37
N GLY A 537 2.98 4.74 -9.35
CA GLY A 537 2.33 4.35 -10.59
C GLY A 537 1.32 3.21 -10.43
N SER A 538 1.50 2.36 -9.42
CA SER A 538 0.61 1.23 -9.10
C SER A 538 -0.45 1.58 -8.05
N GLU A 539 -0.44 2.79 -7.50
CA GLU A 539 -1.31 3.24 -6.40
C GLU A 539 -1.24 2.34 -5.15
N VAL A 540 -0.04 1.88 -4.84
CA VAL A 540 0.26 1.03 -3.69
C VAL A 540 0.69 1.90 -2.50
N ASN A 541 0.48 1.42 -1.29
CA ASN A 541 0.99 2.05 -0.07
C ASN A 541 2.53 2.09 -0.10
N THR A 542 3.12 3.20 0.30
CA THR A 542 4.57 3.44 0.30
C THR A 542 5.11 3.75 1.71
N ASP A 543 4.38 3.35 2.75
CA ASP A 543 4.81 3.57 4.14
C ASP A 543 6.03 2.73 4.52
N ASP A 544 6.22 1.60 3.87
CA ASP A 544 7.41 0.75 3.98
C ASP A 544 8.67 1.45 3.46
N ILE A 545 8.59 2.14 2.33
CA ILE A 545 9.70 2.96 1.81
C ILE A 545 9.99 4.13 2.75
N LEU A 546 8.95 4.82 3.22
CA LEU A 546 9.09 5.91 4.17
C LEU A 546 9.78 5.46 5.47
N LEU A 547 9.51 4.24 5.93
CA LEU A 547 10.16 3.63 7.09
C LEU A 547 11.70 3.54 6.89
N ILE A 548 12.17 3.02 5.75
CA ILE A 548 13.60 2.98 5.41
C ILE A 548 14.20 4.37 5.35
N LEU A 549 13.55 5.31 4.65
CA LEU A 549 14.05 6.67 4.50
C LEU A 549 14.26 7.38 5.84
N ILE A 550 13.35 7.18 6.80
CA ILE A 550 13.43 7.81 8.12
C ILE A 550 14.46 7.12 9.02
N GLN A 551 14.56 5.77 8.95
CA GLN A 551 15.43 5.02 9.85
C GLN A 551 16.89 5.00 9.40
N GLN A 552 17.15 5.00 8.09
CA GLN A 552 18.50 4.69 7.57
C GLN A 552 19.16 5.85 6.84
N LEU A 553 18.41 6.84 6.34
CA LEU A 553 18.99 7.92 5.56
C LEU A 553 19.21 9.19 6.39
N SER A 554 20.38 9.81 6.20
CA SER A 554 20.66 11.17 6.68
C SER A 554 19.75 12.20 5.98
N GLN A 555 19.62 13.40 6.53
CA GLN A 555 18.82 14.48 5.92
C GLN A 555 19.27 14.81 4.50
N ASP A 556 20.58 14.84 4.24
CA ASP A 556 21.12 15.15 2.91
C ASP A 556 20.80 14.01 1.90
N ALA A 557 20.86 12.75 2.34
CA ALA A 557 20.45 11.61 1.54
C ALA A 557 18.94 11.63 1.24
N GLN A 558 18.09 12.04 2.20
CA GLN A 558 16.66 12.23 2.00
C GLN A 558 16.37 13.33 0.96
N ILE A 559 17.10 14.46 1.01
CA ILE A 559 16.99 15.53 0.01
C ILE A 559 17.40 15.03 -1.37
N THR A 560 18.50 14.26 -1.44
CA THR A 560 18.96 13.63 -2.69
C THR A 560 17.89 12.71 -3.25
N PHE A 561 17.30 11.85 -2.42
CA PHE A 561 16.20 10.97 -2.82
C PHE A 561 14.99 11.78 -3.36
N ILE A 562 14.54 12.82 -2.67
CA ILE A 562 13.41 13.64 -3.14
C ILE A 562 13.72 14.28 -4.50
N ASN A 563 14.95 14.82 -4.67
CA ASN A 563 15.37 15.37 -5.95
C ASN A 563 15.33 14.36 -7.08
N GLU A 564 15.76 13.12 -6.81
CA GLU A 564 15.68 12.02 -7.78
C GLU A 564 14.24 11.64 -8.11
N VAL A 565 13.33 11.58 -7.12
CA VAL A 565 11.90 11.29 -7.33
C VAL A 565 11.25 12.31 -8.27
N TYR A 566 11.47 13.62 -8.04
CA TYR A 566 10.93 14.67 -8.94
C TYR A 566 11.48 14.58 -10.36
N ARG A 567 12.70 14.06 -10.52
CA ARG A 567 13.31 13.83 -11.82
C ARG A 567 12.77 12.57 -12.49
N ALA A 568 12.62 11.47 -11.74
CA ALA A 568 12.13 10.19 -12.24
C ALA A 568 10.68 10.26 -12.71
N LEU A 569 9.82 11.02 -12.02
CA LEU A 569 8.39 11.19 -12.33
C LEU A 569 8.13 12.33 -13.34
N PRO A 570 9.08 12.84 -14.07
CA PRO A 570 9.21 14.06 -14.86
C PRO A 570 8.19 15.15 -14.49
N ILE A 571 8.21 15.57 -13.21
CA ILE A 571 7.28 16.58 -12.71
C ILE A 571 7.76 17.95 -13.14
N ASN A 572 6.98 18.61 -13.99
CA ASN A 572 7.17 20.04 -14.24
C ASN A 572 6.65 20.83 -13.04
N CYS A 573 7.55 21.53 -12.32
CA CYS A 573 7.18 22.34 -11.16
C CYS A 573 6.68 23.76 -11.55
N ASN A 574 6.78 24.14 -12.83
CA ASN A 574 6.30 25.43 -13.33
C ASN A 574 4.85 25.33 -13.82
N PHE A 575 3.93 25.94 -13.09
CA PHE A 575 2.49 25.96 -13.38
C PHE A 575 1.97 27.35 -13.76
N THR A 576 2.80 28.19 -14.37
CA THR A 576 2.38 29.51 -14.82
C THR A 576 1.37 29.46 -15.96
N VAL A 577 1.43 28.46 -16.84
CA VAL A 577 0.58 28.32 -18.04
C VAL A 577 -0.50 27.25 -17.84
N GLU A 578 -0.16 26.07 -17.37
CA GLU A 578 -1.04 24.89 -17.31
C GLU A 578 -1.64 24.65 -15.90
N GLN A 579 -2.23 25.69 -15.32
CA GLN A 579 -2.77 25.62 -13.94
C GLN A 579 -3.86 24.56 -13.76
N GLU A 580 -4.65 24.25 -14.79
CA GLU A 580 -5.72 23.23 -14.71
C GLU A 580 -5.16 21.81 -14.57
N LYS A 581 -4.01 21.52 -15.15
CA LYS A 581 -3.34 20.21 -15.04
C LYS A 581 -2.85 19.95 -13.62
N LEU A 582 -2.58 20.99 -12.83
CA LEU A 582 -2.11 20.90 -11.46
C LEU A 582 -3.12 20.19 -10.54
N MET A 583 -4.41 20.49 -10.70
CA MET A 583 -5.47 19.97 -9.82
C MET A 583 -5.57 18.44 -9.89
N ASN A 584 -5.41 17.86 -11.07
CA ASN A 584 -5.54 16.43 -11.34
C ASN A 584 -4.20 15.72 -11.54
N HIS A 585 -3.07 16.36 -11.18
CA HIS A 585 -1.76 15.76 -11.38
C HIS A 585 -1.61 14.49 -10.50
N PRO A 586 -1.27 13.32 -11.07
CA PRO A 586 -1.31 12.04 -10.34
C PRO A 586 -0.18 11.89 -9.31
N TYR A 587 0.98 12.53 -9.52
CA TYR A 587 2.19 12.30 -8.73
C TYR A 587 2.53 13.41 -7.75
N ILE A 588 2.19 14.68 -8.01
CA ILE A 588 2.49 15.81 -7.13
C ILE A 588 2.01 15.57 -5.69
N PRO A 589 0.76 15.15 -5.43
CA PRO A 589 0.32 14.90 -4.06
C PRO A 589 1.14 13.84 -3.34
N LYS A 590 1.62 12.83 -4.06
CA LYS A 590 2.42 11.72 -3.50
C LYS A 590 3.84 12.18 -3.15
N CYS A 591 4.46 13.00 -3.99
CA CYS A 591 5.76 13.61 -3.72
C CYS A 591 5.70 14.59 -2.54
N LEU A 592 4.70 15.47 -2.50
CA LEU A 592 4.47 16.36 -1.36
C LEU A 592 4.17 15.59 -0.08
N SER A 593 3.45 14.47 -0.17
CA SER A 593 3.13 13.60 0.96
C SER A 593 4.38 13.02 1.62
N ILE A 594 5.28 12.42 0.83
CA ILE A 594 6.51 11.83 1.38
C ILE A 594 7.44 12.92 1.93
N GLN A 595 7.56 14.04 1.24
CA GLN A 595 8.35 15.20 1.69
C GLN A 595 7.81 15.78 3.02
N ALA A 596 6.48 15.88 3.15
CA ALA A 596 5.85 16.33 4.39
C ALA A 596 6.06 15.33 5.54
N ALA A 597 6.11 14.03 5.24
CA ALA A 597 6.32 12.99 6.24
C ALA A 597 7.78 12.91 6.74
N LEU A 598 8.76 13.10 5.86
CA LEU A 598 10.19 13.07 6.23
C LEU A 598 10.58 14.12 7.26
N GLY A 599 9.96 15.31 7.25
CA GLY A 599 10.20 16.37 8.24
C GLY A 599 9.22 16.40 9.42
N PHE A 600 8.45 15.32 9.64
CA PHE A 600 7.49 15.22 10.74
C PHE A 600 8.14 14.58 11.96
N ALA A 601 8.45 15.39 12.99
CA ALA A 601 9.09 14.89 14.20
C ALA A 601 8.11 14.18 15.17
N ASN A 602 6.95 14.79 15.43
CA ASN A 602 5.80 14.20 16.16
C ASN A 602 4.60 15.18 16.11
N LYS A 603 3.44 14.75 16.67
CA LYS A 603 2.21 15.57 16.66
C LYS A 603 2.33 16.91 17.39
N TYR A 604 3.19 17.00 18.38
CA TYR A 604 3.29 18.14 19.30
C TYR A 604 4.41 19.13 18.94
N LYS A 605 5.31 18.74 18.04
CA LYS A 605 6.40 19.60 17.57
C LYS A 605 6.10 20.20 16.21
N PRO A 606 6.61 21.39 15.90
CA PRO A 606 6.53 21.91 14.54
C PRO A 606 7.28 21.01 13.56
N ARG A 607 6.83 21.00 12.31
CA ARG A 607 7.50 20.30 11.22
C ARG A 607 8.81 21.01 10.86
N SER A 608 9.74 20.29 10.22
CA SER A 608 10.87 20.96 9.56
C SER A 608 10.37 21.95 8.51
N PHE A 609 11.18 22.95 8.17
CA PHE A 609 10.75 24.03 7.27
C PHE A 609 10.29 23.51 5.91
N ALA A 610 11.08 22.64 5.24
CA ALA A 610 10.69 22.03 3.96
C ALA A 610 9.42 21.17 4.07
N SER A 611 9.25 20.44 5.17
CA SER A 611 8.03 19.69 5.45
C SER A 611 6.82 20.61 5.66
N SER A 612 6.98 21.76 6.31
CA SER A 612 5.92 22.76 6.48
C SER A 612 5.46 23.35 5.16
N VAL A 613 6.39 23.61 4.23
CA VAL A 613 6.06 24.06 2.86
C VAL A 613 5.21 23.02 2.15
N SER A 614 5.67 21.76 2.09
CA SER A 614 4.93 20.69 1.42
C SER A 614 3.57 20.41 2.06
N TRP A 615 3.50 20.46 3.40
CA TRP A 615 2.27 20.35 4.15
C TRP A 615 1.27 21.45 3.82
N SER A 616 1.73 22.70 3.77
CA SER A 616 0.90 23.86 3.41
C SER A 616 0.33 23.75 2.00
N ILE A 617 1.15 23.28 1.05
CA ILE A 617 0.71 23.07 -0.35
C ILE A 617 -0.35 21.97 -0.43
N LEU A 618 -0.22 20.88 0.34
CA LEU A 618 -1.24 19.83 0.42
C LEU A 618 -2.57 20.38 0.97
N GLN A 619 -2.53 21.25 1.99
CA GLN A 619 -3.72 21.90 2.53
C GLN A 619 -4.37 22.85 1.52
N LEU A 620 -3.55 23.68 0.85
CA LEU A 620 -4.01 24.57 -0.23
C LEU A 620 -4.65 23.80 -1.36
N ARG A 621 -4.05 22.68 -1.78
CA ARG A 621 -4.61 21.78 -2.81
C ARG A 621 -5.98 21.24 -2.39
N HIS A 622 -6.11 20.76 -1.13
CA HIS A 622 -7.37 20.27 -0.62
C HIS A 622 -8.47 21.33 -0.71
N ALA A 623 -8.23 22.52 -0.20
CA ALA A 623 -9.16 23.65 -0.28
C ALA A 623 -9.48 24.02 -1.73
N ALA A 624 -8.48 24.14 -2.60
CA ALA A 624 -8.64 24.49 -4.00
C ALA A 624 -9.51 23.51 -4.79
N ILE A 625 -9.45 22.21 -4.48
CA ILE A 625 -10.26 21.17 -5.13
C ILE A 625 -11.69 21.13 -4.56
N LEU A 626 -11.87 21.45 -3.28
CA LEU A 626 -13.15 21.39 -2.59
C LEU A 626 -14.20 22.32 -3.23
N TYR A 627 -13.84 23.57 -3.59
CA TYR A 627 -14.77 24.54 -4.16
C TYR A 627 -15.36 24.14 -5.52
N PRO A 628 -14.55 23.71 -6.54
CA PRO A 628 -15.10 23.23 -7.80
C PRO A 628 -16.06 22.05 -7.62
N PHE A 629 -15.74 21.11 -6.74
CA PHE A 629 -16.64 19.99 -6.44
C PHE A 629 -17.95 20.47 -5.83
N PHE A 630 -17.91 21.39 -4.88
CA PHE A 630 -19.11 21.97 -4.30
C PHE A 630 -20.03 22.57 -5.38
N PHE A 631 -19.48 23.39 -6.30
CA PHE A 631 -20.27 24.00 -7.37
C PHE A 631 -20.76 22.97 -8.40
N GLN A 632 -19.99 21.95 -8.71
CA GLN A 632 -20.39 20.89 -9.65
C GLN A 632 -21.61 20.12 -9.13
N TYR A 633 -21.64 19.81 -7.84
CA TYR A 633 -22.77 19.09 -7.26
C TYR A 633 -24.00 19.97 -7.04
N ASN A 634 -23.84 21.25 -6.74
CA ASN A 634 -24.97 22.17 -6.60
C ASN A 634 -25.70 22.46 -7.92
N LYS A 635 -25.02 22.43 -9.05
CA LYS A 635 -25.66 22.63 -10.38
C LYS A 635 -26.59 21.49 -10.79
N GLY A 636 -26.37 20.28 -10.29
CA GLY A 636 -27.19 19.09 -10.63
C GLY A 636 -28.41 18.89 -9.75
N ILE A 637 -28.56 19.62 -8.63
CA ILE A 637 -29.63 19.43 -7.64
C ILE A 637 -30.36 20.77 -7.47
N GLN A 638 -31.20 21.10 -8.44
CA GLN A 638 -31.95 22.39 -8.44
C GLN A 638 -33.07 22.49 -7.41
N ALA A 639 -33.38 21.46 -6.65
CA ALA A 639 -34.59 21.39 -5.79
C ALA A 639 -34.34 20.95 -4.35
N GLU A 640 -33.12 20.57 -3.94
CA GLU A 640 -32.89 20.14 -2.54
C GLU A 640 -32.17 21.23 -1.72
N PRO A 641 -32.58 21.44 -0.43
CA PRO A 641 -31.86 22.33 0.45
C PRO A 641 -30.38 21.90 0.59
N HIS A 642 -29.49 22.89 0.70
CA HIS A 642 -28.06 22.61 0.89
C HIS A 642 -27.85 21.76 2.15
N ASP A 643 -27.04 20.72 2.00
CA ASP A 643 -26.73 19.77 3.05
C ASP A 643 -25.93 20.45 4.19
N PRO A 644 -26.42 20.42 5.44
CA PRO A 644 -25.75 21.06 6.58
C PRO A 644 -24.33 20.58 6.82
N ASP A 645 -24.04 19.29 6.59
CA ASP A 645 -22.68 18.75 6.78
C ASP A 645 -21.70 19.24 5.72
N VAL A 646 -22.19 19.45 4.50
CA VAL A 646 -21.40 20.07 3.41
C VAL A 646 -21.11 21.53 3.74
N LEU A 647 -22.14 22.29 4.17
CA LEU A 647 -21.95 23.71 4.52
C LEU A 647 -21.01 23.89 5.71
N ARG A 648 -21.08 23.02 6.72
CA ARG A 648 -20.13 23.03 7.85
C ARG A 648 -18.70 22.77 7.39
N MET A 649 -18.48 21.82 6.47
CA MET A 649 -17.16 21.57 5.86
C MET A 649 -16.70 22.76 5.04
N MET A 650 -17.59 23.40 4.28
CA MET A 650 -17.28 24.62 3.53
C MET A 650 -16.91 25.78 4.45
N LEU A 651 -17.65 26.00 5.54
CA LEU A 651 -17.35 27.04 6.53
C LEU A 651 -15.96 26.85 7.16
N GLY A 652 -15.65 25.62 7.60
CA GLY A 652 -14.35 25.32 8.19
C GLY A 652 -13.19 25.57 7.21
N ASN A 653 -13.32 25.11 5.97
CA ASN A 653 -12.28 25.34 4.95
C ASN A 653 -12.21 26.80 4.52
N THR A 654 -13.32 27.54 4.51
CA THR A 654 -13.32 28.99 4.25
C THR A 654 -12.55 29.73 5.34
N ARG A 655 -12.85 29.48 6.62
CA ARG A 655 -12.12 30.07 7.75
C ARG A 655 -10.63 29.74 7.68
N TRP A 656 -10.28 28.48 7.39
CA TRP A 656 -8.88 28.08 7.25
C TRP A 656 -8.18 28.86 6.12
N ALA A 657 -8.83 29.03 4.97
CA ALA A 657 -8.24 29.72 3.84
C ALA A 657 -8.06 31.22 4.11
N LEU A 658 -9.04 31.86 4.78
CA LEU A 658 -8.93 33.26 5.18
C LEU A 658 -7.82 33.46 6.21
N ASP A 659 -7.78 32.65 7.28
CA ASP A 659 -6.76 32.77 8.32
C ASP A 659 -5.36 32.46 7.80
N PHE A 660 -5.22 31.50 6.85
CA PHE A 660 -3.95 31.26 6.18
C PHE A 660 -3.50 32.44 5.33
N SER A 661 -4.44 33.10 4.63
CA SER A 661 -4.14 34.32 3.86
C SER A 661 -3.71 35.48 4.76
N LEU A 662 -4.38 35.63 5.89
CA LEU A 662 -4.00 36.64 6.91
C LEU A 662 -2.64 36.35 7.55
N TYR A 663 -2.36 35.05 7.84
CA TYR A 663 -1.04 34.63 8.34
C TYR A 663 0.08 34.98 7.36
N ILE A 664 -0.12 34.73 6.04
CA ILE A 664 0.85 35.16 5.01
C ILE A 664 1.07 36.66 5.03
N LEU A 665 0.02 37.48 5.11
CA LEU A 665 0.11 38.93 5.16
C LEU A 665 0.83 39.42 6.43
N ASN A 666 0.51 38.82 7.59
CA ASN A 666 1.18 39.16 8.86
C ASN A 666 2.68 38.91 8.77
N GLU A 667 3.10 37.72 8.31
CA GLU A 667 4.52 37.38 8.15
C GLU A 667 5.22 38.32 7.18
N LEU A 668 4.55 38.76 6.11
CA LEU A 668 5.11 39.71 5.15
C LEU A 668 5.26 41.14 5.72
N PHE A 669 4.33 41.60 6.54
CA PHE A 669 4.47 42.88 7.23
C PHE A 669 5.66 42.86 8.18
N ASP A 670 5.82 41.80 8.95
CA ASP A 670 6.97 41.63 9.86
C ASP A 670 8.29 41.58 9.09
N LEU A 671 8.35 40.86 7.96
CA LEU A 671 9.50 40.79 7.08
C LEU A 671 9.81 42.14 6.42
N ALA A 672 8.79 42.88 5.98
CA ALA A 672 9.01 44.19 5.37
C ALA A 672 9.66 45.16 6.37
N ASP A 673 9.19 45.18 7.62
CA ASP A 673 9.77 46.00 8.71
C ASP A 673 11.18 45.49 9.07
N GLU A 674 11.41 44.16 9.12
CA GLU A 674 12.74 43.59 9.41
C GLU A 674 13.79 43.90 8.31
N PHE A 675 13.38 43.92 7.06
CA PHE A 675 14.26 44.16 5.91
C PHE A 675 14.42 45.68 5.57
N GLU A 676 13.69 46.55 6.26
CA GLU A 676 13.77 48.01 6.01
C GLU A 676 15.20 48.54 6.19
N SER A 677 15.91 48.11 7.23
CA SER A 677 17.27 48.53 7.57
C SER A 677 18.34 48.15 6.52
N VAL A 678 18.14 47.03 5.82
CA VAL A 678 19.06 46.50 4.79
C VAL A 678 18.58 46.78 3.36
N SER A 679 17.48 47.54 3.22
CA SER A 679 16.81 47.74 1.95
C SER A 679 17.66 48.48 0.91
N ALA A 680 18.57 49.35 1.32
CA ALA A 680 19.44 50.14 0.43
C ALA A 680 20.65 49.33 -0.11
N ASP A 681 21.10 48.31 0.62
CA ASP A 681 22.24 47.45 0.27
C ASP A 681 21.76 46.13 -0.29
N GLN A 682 21.99 45.87 -1.58
CA GLN A 682 21.53 44.69 -2.27
C GLN A 682 22.28 43.41 -1.83
N GLU A 683 23.55 43.54 -1.46
CA GLU A 683 24.36 42.44 -1.02
C GLU A 683 23.94 41.99 0.40
N ALA A 684 23.80 42.96 1.34
CA ALA A 684 23.27 42.72 2.68
C ALA A 684 21.85 42.15 2.64
N PHE A 685 20.98 42.64 1.74
CA PHE A 685 19.64 42.12 1.51
C PHE A 685 19.68 40.65 1.07
N SER A 686 20.51 40.34 0.06
CA SER A 686 20.65 38.96 -0.44
C SER A 686 21.22 38.02 0.61
N GLN A 687 22.21 38.47 1.40
CA GLN A 687 22.80 37.66 2.47
C GLN A 687 21.80 37.39 3.60
N LYS A 688 21.04 38.39 4.04
CA LYS A 688 19.98 38.23 5.04
C LYS A 688 18.89 37.31 4.54
N LEU A 689 18.50 37.40 3.26
CA LEU A 689 17.48 36.53 2.66
C LEU A 689 17.88 35.05 2.64
N LYS A 690 19.18 34.73 2.48
CA LYS A 690 19.66 33.33 2.53
C LYS A 690 19.49 32.68 3.90
N THR A 691 19.48 33.46 4.97
CA THR A 691 19.30 32.97 6.36
C THR A 691 17.85 33.02 6.82
N THR A 692 16.97 33.67 6.06
CA THR A 692 15.56 33.85 6.42
C THR A 692 14.71 32.66 5.93
N ASN A 693 14.10 31.96 6.87
CA ASN A 693 13.14 30.89 6.60
C ASN A 693 11.71 31.45 6.70
N SER A 694 11.14 31.89 5.58
CA SER A 694 9.77 32.41 5.52
C SER A 694 8.85 31.53 4.72
N LEU A 695 7.83 30.97 5.39
CA LEU A 695 6.79 30.18 4.74
C LEU A 695 5.99 31.03 3.75
N ALA A 696 5.66 32.27 4.12
CA ALA A 696 4.92 33.22 3.28
C ALA A 696 5.65 33.48 1.95
N LEU A 697 6.96 33.73 1.99
CA LEU A 697 7.75 33.98 0.77
C LEU A 697 7.76 32.74 -0.13
N ILE A 698 8.05 31.54 0.40
CA ILE A 698 8.08 30.32 -0.42
C ILE A 698 6.71 30.05 -1.07
N ILE A 699 5.62 30.18 -0.32
CA ILE A 699 4.25 29.98 -0.83
C ILE A 699 3.91 31.01 -1.91
N LEU A 700 4.33 32.26 -1.75
CA LEU A 700 4.05 33.29 -2.74
C LEU A 700 4.96 33.22 -3.97
N LEU A 701 6.22 32.80 -3.82
CA LEU A 701 7.15 32.68 -4.94
C LEU A 701 6.89 31.43 -5.80
N SER A 702 6.36 30.35 -5.25
CA SER A 702 6.06 29.13 -6.02
C SER A 702 4.81 29.31 -6.89
N SER A 703 4.92 29.03 -8.18
CA SER A 703 3.81 29.07 -9.14
C SER A 703 2.68 28.10 -8.77
N MET A 704 3.02 26.95 -8.20
CA MET A 704 2.07 25.92 -7.74
C MET A 704 1.16 26.46 -6.62
N SER A 705 1.74 27.02 -5.58
CA SER A 705 1.00 27.55 -4.42
C SER A 705 0.14 28.74 -4.82
N ARG A 706 0.68 29.67 -5.65
CA ARG A 706 -0.09 30.81 -6.16
C ARG A 706 -1.30 30.36 -6.99
N ALA A 707 -1.14 29.31 -7.81
CA ALA A 707 -2.26 28.77 -8.57
C ALA A 707 -3.37 28.26 -7.62
N PHE A 708 -3.03 27.52 -6.58
CA PHE A 708 -4.02 27.06 -5.58
C PHE A 708 -4.67 28.25 -4.85
N LEU A 709 -3.92 29.24 -4.40
CA LEU A 709 -4.48 30.44 -3.76
C LEU A 709 -5.49 31.15 -4.67
N ARG A 710 -5.19 31.28 -5.98
CA ARG A 710 -6.13 31.88 -6.93
C ARG A 710 -7.39 31.03 -7.15
N PHE A 711 -7.27 29.69 -7.20
CA PHE A 711 -8.45 28.81 -7.25
C PHE A 711 -9.31 28.96 -6.00
N ILE A 712 -8.70 29.10 -4.81
CA ILE A 712 -9.42 29.34 -3.56
C ILE A 712 -10.15 30.69 -3.60
N CYS A 713 -9.49 31.79 -3.96
CA CYS A 713 -10.12 33.10 -4.08
C CYS A 713 -11.31 33.10 -5.05
N ARG A 714 -11.15 32.45 -6.21
CA ARG A 714 -12.25 32.27 -7.17
C ARG A 714 -13.40 31.48 -6.58
N GLY A 715 -13.10 30.41 -5.80
CA GLY A 715 -14.11 29.63 -5.09
C GLY A 715 -14.87 30.44 -4.05
N LEU A 716 -14.18 31.20 -3.24
CA LEU A 716 -14.75 32.06 -2.19
C LEU A 716 -15.66 33.13 -2.78
N ARG A 717 -15.27 33.82 -3.88
CA ARG A 717 -16.12 34.74 -4.61
C ARG A 717 -17.38 34.06 -5.17
N GLY A 718 -17.23 32.86 -5.70
CA GLY A 718 -18.36 32.05 -6.20
C GLY A 718 -19.38 31.74 -5.11
N ILE A 719 -18.92 31.43 -3.90
CA ILE A 719 -19.81 31.21 -2.74
C ILE A 719 -20.56 32.49 -2.37
N HIS A 720 -19.87 33.62 -2.24
CA HIS A 720 -20.49 34.90 -1.90
C HIS A 720 -21.53 35.32 -2.95
N ALA A 721 -21.21 35.21 -4.23
CA ALA A 721 -22.15 35.47 -5.31
C ALA A 721 -23.35 34.52 -5.34
N GLY A 722 -23.12 33.25 -5.02
CA GLY A 722 -24.20 32.25 -4.92
C GLY A 722 -25.19 32.53 -3.80
N TYR A 723 -24.71 33.03 -2.67
CA TYR A 723 -25.56 33.39 -1.52
C TYR A 723 -26.54 34.53 -1.85
N THR A 724 -26.09 35.55 -2.56
CA THR A 724 -26.91 36.72 -2.90
C THR A 724 -28.00 36.38 -3.91
N ASN A 725 -27.87 35.31 -4.69
CA ASN A 725 -28.76 34.90 -5.76
C ASN A 725 -29.69 33.73 -5.43
N ALA A 726 -29.53 33.08 -4.27
CA ALA A 726 -30.28 31.87 -3.92
C ALA A 726 -31.43 32.12 -2.94
N SER A 727 -32.62 31.53 -3.20
CA SER A 727 -33.69 31.40 -2.24
C SER A 727 -33.38 30.24 -1.28
N LEU A 728 -32.66 30.52 -0.19
CA LEU A 728 -32.32 29.55 0.82
C LEU A 728 -33.37 29.52 1.93
N ALA A 729 -33.67 28.35 2.49
CA ALA A 729 -34.60 28.15 3.57
C ALA A 729 -33.98 27.37 4.75
N GLY A 730 -34.44 27.61 5.98
CA GLY A 730 -34.09 26.84 7.18
C GLY A 730 -32.61 26.93 7.62
N ASP A 731 -32.07 25.83 8.19
CA ASP A 731 -30.73 25.76 8.77
C ASP A 731 -29.62 26.00 7.75
N SER A 732 -29.87 25.65 6.48
CA SER A 732 -28.93 25.90 5.39
C SER A 732 -28.67 27.39 5.17
N ARG A 733 -29.75 28.23 5.35
CA ARG A 733 -29.61 29.69 5.23
C ARG A 733 -28.72 30.27 6.33
N LEU A 734 -28.83 29.76 7.57
CA LEU A 734 -28.01 30.22 8.69
C LEU A 734 -26.53 29.88 8.46
N GLN A 735 -26.23 28.66 8.06
CA GLN A 735 -24.83 28.23 7.81
C GLN A 735 -24.22 28.95 6.61
N TYR A 736 -25.02 29.20 5.57
CA TYR A 736 -24.55 30.01 4.42
C TYR A 736 -24.29 31.46 4.83
N ALA A 737 -25.17 32.02 5.69
CA ALA A 737 -24.97 33.34 6.26
C ALA A 737 -23.68 33.41 7.09
N GLU A 738 -23.36 32.39 7.88
CA GLU A 738 -22.10 32.31 8.64
C GLU A 738 -20.89 32.30 7.72
N ILE A 739 -20.94 31.60 6.57
CA ILE A 739 -19.85 31.60 5.60
C ILE A 739 -19.65 33.01 5.02
N CYS A 740 -20.74 33.68 4.61
CA CYS A 740 -20.68 35.04 4.07
C CYS A 740 -20.25 36.04 5.12
N GLN A 741 -20.72 35.94 6.37
CA GLN A 741 -20.27 36.76 7.48
C GLN A 741 -18.76 36.60 7.74
N ALA A 742 -18.22 35.38 7.65
CA ALA A 742 -16.77 35.14 7.77
C ALA A 742 -15.99 35.82 6.63
N LEU A 743 -16.55 35.84 5.41
CA LEU A 743 -15.94 36.51 4.26
C LEU A 743 -15.96 38.04 4.38
N ASP A 744 -17.03 38.60 4.96
CA ASP A 744 -17.22 40.04 5.11
C ASP A 744 -16.45 40.60 6.34
N ALA A 745 -16.28 39.81 7.39
CA ALA A 745 -15.61 40.19 8.64
C ALA A 745 -14.07 40.10 8.57
N THR A 746 -13.49 39.54 7.47
CA THR A 746 -12.03 39.37 7.37
C THR A 746 -11.30 40.72 7.28
N PRO A 747 -10.20 40.93 8.02
CA PRO A 747 -9.39 42.17 7.97
C PRO A 747 -8.82 42.50 6.58
N ALA A 748 -8.63 41.48 5.73
CA ALA A 748 -8.21 41.64 4.34
C ALA A 748 -9.29 41.08 3.42
N ARG A 749 -9.93 41.95 2.64
CA ARG A 749 -10.95 41.56 1.66
C ARG A 749 -10.38 40.73 0.54
N ILE A 750 -11.15 39.80 0.02
CA ILE A 750 -10.70 38.83 -1.03
C ILE A 750 -10.22 39.59 -2.29
N ASP A 751 -10.92 40.64 -2.69
CA ASP A 751 -10.55 41.46 -3.86
C ASP A 751 -9.21 42.14 -3.68
N VAL A 752 -8.88 42.60 -2.48
CA VAL A 752 -7.57 43.19 -2.12
C VAL A 752 -6.49 42.09 -2.19
N TYR A 753 -6.78 40.90 -1.61
CA TYR A 753 -5.85 39.80 -1.63
C TYR A 753 -5.56 39.29 -3.06
N GLU A 754 -6.56 39.26 -3.94
CA GLU A 754 -6.37 38.87 -5.35
C GLU A 754 -5.54 39.89 -6.13
N LYS A 755 -5.74 41.20 -5.90
CA LYS A 755 -4.89 42.25 -6.45
C LYS A 755 -3.45 42.08 -5.98
N PHE A 756 -3.27 41.78 -4.70
CA PHE A 756 -1.96 41.45 -4.13
C PHE A 756 -1.30 40.27 -4.81
N LEU A 757 -2.01 39.14 -4.95
CA LEU A 757 -1.50 37.95 -5.67
C LEU A 757 -1.14 38.27 -7.13
N SER A 758 -1.86 39.19 -7.78
CA SER A 758 -1.56 39.62 -9.16
C SER A 758 -0.30 40.49 -9.21
N ALA A 759 -0.06 41.34 -8.21
CA ALA A 759 1.17 42.08 -8.09
C ALA A 759 2.38 41.20 -7.84
N VAL A 760 2.24 40.18 -6.96
CA VAL A 760 3.27 39.16 -6.71
C VAL A 760 3.61 38.39 -8.00
N ASP A 761 2.59 37.95 -8.78
CA ASP A 761 2.82 37.28 -10.05
C ASP A 761 3.57 38.17 -11.06
N SER A 762 3.28 39.47 -11.07
CA SER A 762 3.99 40.41 -11.91
C SER A 762 5.45 40.55 -11.49
N ALA A 763 5.72 40.69 -10.17
CA ALA A 763 7.07 40.75 -9.65
C ALA A 763 7.91 39.52 -9.99
N VAL A 764 7.32 38.30 -9.81
CA VAL A 764 7.98 37.04 -10.16
C VAL A 764 8.24 36.90 -11.66
N ARG A 765 7.27 37.29 -12.52
CA ARG A 765 7.45 37.28 -13.98
C ARG A 765 8.55 38.25 -14.42
N HIS A 766 8.59 39.45 -13.85
CA HIS A 766 9.64 40.43 -14.15
C HIS A 766 11.01 39.92 -13.71
N ALA A 767 11.12 39.25 -12.54
CA ALA A 767 12.39 38.68 -12.07
C ALA A 767 12.91 37.58 -13.03
N TYR A 768 12.05 36.67 -13.49
CA TYR A 768 12.45 35.68 -14.47
C TYR A 768 12.83 36.29 -15.83
N HIS A 769 12.02 37.22 -16.31
CA HIS A 769 12.29 37.89 -17.58
C HIS A 769 13.60 38.72 -17.52
N GLY A 770 13.83 39.50 -16.43
CA GLY A 770 15.05 40.28 -16.26
C GLY A 770 16.33 39.41 -16.14
N ALA A 771 16.20 38.18 -15.70
CA ALA A 771 17.29 37.17 -15.65
C ALA A 771 17.41 36.34 -16.94
N GLY A 772 16.56 36.55 -17.96
CA GLY A 772 16.57 35.79 -19.21
C GLY A 772 16.03 34.36 -19.10
N PHE A 773 15.27 34.02 -18.05
CA PHE A 773 14.69 32.70 -17.86
C PHE A 773 13.41 32.57 -18.65
N GLY A 774 13.42 31.64 -19.65
CA GLY A 774 12.25 31.23 -20.39
C GLY A 774 11.47 30.12 -19.65
N ASP A 775 10.43 29.58 -20.30
CA ASP A 775 9.57 28.52 -19.69
C ASP A 775 10.34 27.21 -19.47
N THR A 776 11.43 26.97 -20.19
CA THR A 776 12.29 25.79 -20.10
C THR A 776 13.26 25.82 -18.91
N GLU A 777 13.65 27.02 -18.47
CA GLU A 777 14.59 27.22 -17.35
C GLU A 777 13.88 27.36 -15.99
N ARG A 778 12.63 27.83 -15.97
CA ARG A 778 11.84 28.05 -14.75
C ARG A 778 11.61 26.81 -13.88
N PRO A 779 11.47 25.58 -14.42
CA PRO A 779 11.28 24.39 -13.57
C PRO A 779 12.39 24.15 -12.54
N GLY A 780 13.63 24.57 -12.82
CA GLY A 780 14.76 24.47 -11.89
C GLY A 780 14.55 25.30 -10.61
N PRO A 781 14.42 26.65 -10.71
CA PRO A 781 14.09 27.50 -9.58
C PRO A 781 12.79 27.13 -8.85
N GLU A 782 11.74 26.76 -9.56
CA GLU A 782 10.47 26.31 -8.94
C GLU A 782 10.66 25.02 -8.13
N LYS A 783 11.51 24.10 -8.61
CA LYS A 783 11.88 22.89 -7.87
C LYS A 783 12.70 23.22 -6.61
N GLU A 784 13.61 24.19 -6.67
CA GLU A 784 14.40 24.64 -5.52
C GLU A 784 13.51 25.20 -4.40
N LEU A 785 12.49 26.01 -4.75
CA LEU A 785 11.48 26.47 -3.80
C LEU A 785 10.72 25.32 -3.16
N LEU A 786 10.34 24.32 -3.95
CA LEU A 786 9.44 23.25 -3.52
C LEU A 786 10.17 22.17 -2.70
N VAL A 787 11.35 21.73 -3.17
CA VAL A 787 12.08 20.60 -2.58
C VAL A 787 12.99 21.05 -1.44
N ASN A 788 13.80 22.09 -1.68
CA ASN A 788 14.79 22.56 -0.72
C ASN A 788 14.26 23.68 0.18
N ALA A 789 13.05 24.21 -0.12
CA ALA A 789 12.45 25.35 0.55
C ALA A 789 13.42 26.55 0.63
N ARG A 790 14.19 26.78 -0.44
CA ARG A 790 15.15 27.85 -0.57
C ARG A 790 14.75 28.80 -1.67
N ILE A 791 15.02 30.10 -1.47
CA ILE A 791 14.73 31.11 -2.47
C ILE A 791 15.91 31.16 -3.47
N PRO A 792 15.67 30.85 -4.76
CA PRO A 792 16.69 30.88 -5.78
C PRO A 792 17.19 32.31 -6.03
N PRO A 793 18.45 32.50 -6.43
CA PRO A 793 19.01 33.84 -6.69
C PRO A 793 18.22 34.66 -7.72
N VAL A 794 17.63 34.01 -8.72
CA VAL A 794 16.80 34.65 -9.75
C VAL A 794 15.56 35.34 -9.17
N LEU A 795 15.05 34.91 -8.01
CA LEU A 795 13.84 35.45 -7.38
C LEU A 795 14.14 36.51 -6.30
N VAL A 796 15.40 36.81 -5.99
CA VAL A 796 15.77 37.86 -5.01
C VAL A 796 15.20 39.23 -5.41
N ALA A 797 15.20 39.56 -6.72
CA ALA A 797 14.60 40.79 -7.22
C ALA A 797 13.08 40.82 -7.01
N ALA A 798 12.39 39.69 -7.16
CA ALA A 798 10.96 39.58 -6.87
C ALA A 798 10.67 39.84 -5.40
N VAL A 799 11.45 39.24 -4.48
CA VAL A 799 11.30 39.44 -3.03
C VAL A 799 11.50 40.91 -2.67
N SER A 800 12.55 41.55 -3.23
CA SER A 800 12.79 42.98 -3.02
C SER A 800 11.59 43.82 -3.47
N THR A 801 11.02 43.56 -4.63
CA THR A 801 9.82 44.24 -5.13
C THR A 801 8.61 44.03 -4.25
N ILE A 802 8.41 42.80 -3.79
CA ILE A 802 7.29 42.45 -2.89
C ILE A 802 7.42 43.24 -1.57
N LEU A 803 8.56 43.13 -0.90
CA LEU A 803 8.73 43.74 0.43
C LEU A 803 8.79 45.28 0.39
N ARG A 804 9.37 45.90 -0.66
CA ARG A 804 9.55 47.37 -0.75
C ARG A 804 8.39 48.11 -1.40
N GLN A 805 7.65 47.47 -2.28
CA GLN A 805 6.60 48.14 -3.07
C GLN A 805 5.22 47.57 -2.83
N THR A 806 5.09 46.22 -2.93
CA THR A 806 3.78 45.58 -2.90
C THR A 806 3.20 45.55 -1.50
N VAL A 807 3.98 45.18 -0.48
CA VAL A 807 3.52 45.11 0.92
C VAL A 807 3.23 46.47 1.50
N PRO A 808 4.07 47.51 1.32
CA PRO A 808 3.71 48.86 1.78
C PRO A 808 2.44 49.42 1.11
N GLY A 809 2.19 49.11 -0.16
CA GLY A 809 0.95 49.46 -0.86
C GLY A 809 -0.33 48.87 -0.25
N LEU A 810 -0.25 47.75 0.49
CA LEU A 810 -1.39 47.17 1.18
C LEU A 810 -1.75 47.88 2.49
N LYS A 811 -0.86 48.70 3.06
CA LYS A 811 -1.06 49.36 4.38
C LYS A 811 -2.33 50.23 4.42
N SER A 812 -2.80 50.74 3.27
CA SER A 812 -4.05 51.52 3.18
C SER A 812 -5.32 50.69 3.07
N ASP A 813 -5.22 49.49 2.58
CA ASP A 813 -6.36 48.64 2.21
C ASP A 813 -6.66 47.51 3.23
N VAL A 814 -5.78 47.37 4.24
CA VAL A 814 -5.82 46.27 5.20
C VAL A 814 -5.60 46.78 6.62
N ASP A 815 -6.45 46.34 7.55
CA ASP A 815 -6.27 46.62 8.97
C ASP A 815 -5.14 45.75 9.58
N ARG A 816 -3.91 46.35 9.59
CA ARG A 816 -2.71 45.67 10.12
C ARG A 816 -2.87 45.29 11.61
N MET A 817 -3.57 46.14 12.41
CA MET A 817 -3.74 45.86 13.84
C MET A 817 -4.65 44.66 14.07
N ALA A 818 -5.74 44.55 13.32
CA ALA A 818 -6.62 43.40 13.37
C ALA A 818 -5.90 42.12 12.93
N ILE A 819 -5.03 42.18 11.90
CA ILE A 819 -4.21 41.03 11.47
C ILE A 819 -3.23 40.63 12.57
N TYR A 820 -2.50 41.58 13.18
CA TYR A 820 -1.54 41.29 14.25
C TYR A 820 -2.19 40.68 15.50
N MET A 821 -3.41 41.09 15.86
CA MET A 821 -4.15 40.58 16.99
C MET A 821 -4.86 39.24 16.71
N HIS A 822 -4.87 38.77 15.46
CA HIS A 822 -5.56 37.53 15.07
C HIS A 822 -4.84 36.30 15.59
N ASP A 823 -5.60 35.26 15.98
CA ASP A 823 -5.05 33.99 16.50
C ASP A 823 -4.83 32.96 15.38
N TYR A 824 -3.59 32.76 14.97
CA TYR A 824 -3.17 31.78 13.96
C TYR A 824 -2.74 30.43 14.53
N SER A 825 -2.80 30.22 15.85
CA SER A 825 -2.29 29.02 16.52
C SER A 825 -2.88 27.74 15.96
N TRP A 826 -4.13 27.77 15.54
CA TRP A 826 -4.85 26.61 15.04
C TRP A 826 -4.44 26.17 13.63
N LEU A 827 -3.75 26.98 12.87
CA LEU A 827 -3.17 26.63 11.57
C LEU A 827 -2.01 25.63 11.70
N GLY A 828 -1.36 25.61 12.88
CA GLY A 828 -0.31 24.64 13.20
C GLY A 828 1.09 24.96 12.66
N PHE A 829 1.31 26.16 12.08
CA PHE A 829 2.61 26.58 11.52
C PHE A 829 3.53 27.25 12.55
N GLY A 830 2.97 27.89 13.57
CA GLY A 830 3.73 28.62 14.59
C GLY A 830 4.58 27.69 15.47
N SER A 831 5.76 28.17 15.87
CA SER A 831 6.66 27.52 16.84
C SER A 831 6.54 28.12 18.24
N ASP A 832 5.69 29.14 18.43
CA ASP A 832 5.44 29.82 19.69
C ASP A 832 4.71 28.93 20.71
N ARG A 833 4.80 29.33 21.99
CA ARG A 833 4.19 28.58 23.10
C ARG A 833 2.67 28.42 22.94
N ARG A 834 1.99 29.40 22.33
CA ARG A 834 0.52 29.36 22.11
C ARG A 834 0.16 28.28 21.09
N SER A 835 0.90 28.20 19.98
CA SER A 835 0.74 27.19 18.96
C SER A 835 1.07 25.80 19.49
N GLU A 836 2.09 25.66 20.36
CA GLU A 836 2.41 24.40 21.01
C GLU A 836 1.27 23.95 21.96
N LEU A 837 0.76 24.87 22.79
CA LEU A 837 -0.37 24.59 23.68
C LEU A 837 -1.60 24.19 22.89
N TYR A 838 -1.88 24.87 21.78
CA TYR A 838 -3.00 24.54 20.91
C TYR A 838 -2.89 23.11 20.37
N ARG A 839 -1.73 22.73 19.81
CA ARG A 839 -1.47 21.36 19.33
C ARG A 839 -1.66 20.27 20.40
N ARG A 840 -1.41 20.60 21.67
CA ARG A 840 -1.56 19.64 22.79
C ARG A 840 -3.00 19.55 23.31
N THR A 841 -3.75 20.64 23.27
CA THR A 841 -5.05 20.75 23.96
C THR A 841 -6.25 20.69 23.04
N ARG A 842 -6.06 20.91 21.73
CA ARG A 842 -7.16 20.96 20.77
C ARG A 842 -6.88 20.11 19.55
N GLU A 843 -7.95 19.58 18.99
CA GLU A 843 -7.90 18.83 17.75
C GLU A 843 -8.87 19.41 16.74
N VAL A 844 -8.41 19.49 15.50
CA VAL A 844 -9.19 19.98 14.36
C VAL A 844 -9.32 18.84 13.37
N ASP A 845 -10.52 18.66 12.83
CA ASP A 845 -10.75 17.73 11.72
C ASP A 845 -9.94 18.19 10.49
N ILE A 846 -9.03 17.36 10.04
CA ILE A 846 -8.10 17.73 8.96
C ILE A 846 -8.79 17.94 7.62
N ILE A 847 -9.94 17.29 7.38
CA ILE A 847 -10.71 17.42 6.14
C ILE A 847 -11.69 18.58 6.23
N LYS A 848 -12.48 18.63 7.32
CA LYS A 848 -13.56 19.60 7.51
C LYS A 848 -13.07 20.94 8.05
N LYS A 849 -11.87 20.99 8.63
CA LYS A 849 -11.30 22.18 9.30
C LYS A 849 -12.19 22.71 10.44
N THR A 850 -12.87 21.82 11.12
CA THR A 850 -13.73 22.15 12.26
C THR A 850 -13.15 21.58 13.56
N PRO A 851 -13.32 22.24 14.71
CA PRO A 851 -12.89 21.68 15.99
C PRO A 851 -13.60 20.34 16.27
N ILE A 852 -12.86 19.35 16.70
CA ILE A 852 -13.40 18.06 17.15
C ILE A 852 -13.79 18.22 18.60
N ARG A 853 -15.05 17.92 18.91
CA ARG A 853 -15.51 17.91 20.31
C ARG A 853 -14.88 16.73 21.02
N MET A 854 -14.01 17.00 21.98
CA MET A 854 -13.57 16.00 22.94
C MET A 854 -14.79 15.58 23.77
N THR A 855 -15.33 14.41 23.52
CA THR A 855 -16.21 13.74 24.49
C THR A 855 -15.32 13.30 25.64
N ILE A 856 -15.19 14.17 26.64
CA ILE A 856 -14.68 13.76 27.95
C ILE A 856 -15.68 12.73 28.47
N ALA A 857 -15.22 11.51 28.70
CA ALA A 857 -15.96 10.53 29.49
C ALA A 857 -16.10 11.11 30.89
N GLN A 858 -17.10 11.94 31.11
CA GLN A 858 -17.49 12.37 32.45
C GLN A 858 -18.21 11.20 33.10
N GLY A 859 -17.49 10.49 33.96
CA GLY A 859 -18.08 9.83 35.08
C GLY A 859 -18.75 10.90 35.97
N SER A 860 -20.02 11.16 35.79
CA SER A 860 -20.81 11.90 36.79
C SER A 860 -22.27 11.45 36.70
N ASN A 861 -22.73 10.91 37.79
CA ASN A 861 -24.13 10.66 38.13
C ASN A 861 -24.95 11.96 38.00
N GLY A 862 -25.75 12.07 36.93
CA GLY A 862 -26.74 13.14 36.76
C GLY A 862 -27.96 12.63 35.99
N PRO A 863 -29.18 13.12 36.25
CA PRO A 863 -30.42 12.46 35.87
C PRO A 863 -30.66 12.48 34.36
N GLN A 864 -31.15 11.35 33.88
CA GLN A 864 -31.55 11.07 32.50
C GLN A 864 -32.61 12.05 32.00
N LEU A 865 -32.30 12.76 30.92
CA LEU A 865 -33.29 13.39 30.07
C LEU A 865 -33.07 12.96 28.62
N GLY A 866 -34.00 12.20 28.04
CA GLY A 866 -34.21 12.00 26.61
C GLY A 866 -33.26 11.01 25.94
N LYS A 867 -33.75 9.80 25.63
CA LYS A 867 -33.10 8.85 24.69
C LYS A 867 -32.99 9.50 23.31
N GLN A 868 -31.91 10.21 23.05
CA GLN A 868 -31.43 10.42 21.69
C GLN A 868 -30.35 9.39 21.42
N ASN A 869 -30.47 8.65 20.31
CA ASN A 869 -29.52 7.65 19.81
C ASN A 869 -28.10 8.27 19.71
N ASN A 870 -27.30 8.14 20.75
CA ASN A 870 -25.88 8.42 20.71
C ASN A 870 -25.17 7.28 19.97
N GLN A 871 -25.33 7.22 18.65
CA GLN A 871 -24.31 6.57 17.82
C GLN A 871 -23.07 7.47 17.88
N GLY A 872 -22.05 7.03 18.64
CA GLY A 872 -20.79 7.74 18.78
C GLY A 872 -20.20 8.05 17.40
N VAL A 873 -19.75 9.28 17.22
CA VAL A 873 -19.08 9.68 15.97
C VAL A 873 -17.77 8.90 15.85
N LEU A 874 -17.62 8.11 14.78
CA LEU A 874 -16.42 7.36 14.51
C LEU A 874 -15.26 8.32 14.30
N ARG A 875 -14.21 8.18 15.12
CA ARG A 875 -13.00 8.98 15.01
C ARG A 875 -11.91 8.18 14.29
N ARG A 876 -11.28 8.80 13.30
CA ARG A 876 -10.22 8.23 12.48
C ARG A 876 -8.93 9.03 12.67
N ARG A 877 -7.80 8.34 12.77
CA ARG A 877 -6.45 8.93 12.80
C ARG A 877 -5.66 8.54 11.56
N CYS A 878 -4.90 9.46 11.03
CA CYS A 878 -3.99 9.18 9.92
C CYS A 878 -2.72 8.48 10.41
N VAL A 879 -2.31 7.40 9.74
CA VAL A 879 -1.11 6.64 10.09
C VAL A 879 0.20 7.40 9.85
N ARG A 880 0.21 8.45 8.99
CA ARG A 880 1.41 9.25 8.66
C ARG A 880 1.53 10.53 9.48
N CYS A 881 0.53 11.38 9.43
CA CYS A 881 0.60 12.72 10.03
C CYS A 881 -0.04 12.80 11.42
N CYS A 882 -0.62 11.71 11.90
CA CYS A 882 -1.32 11.62 13.19
C CYS A 882 -2.52 12.57 13.34
N ASP A 883 -2.92 13.28 12.28
CA ASP A 883 -4.12 14.13 12.31
C ASP A 883 -5.39 13.29 12.29
N VAL A 884 -6.46 13.87 12.80
CA VAL A 884 -7.73 13.19 13.03
C VAL A 884 -8.83 13.72 12.13
N SER A 885 -9.83 12.89 11.87
CA SER A 885 -11.07 13.26 11.20
C SER A 885 -12.25 12.51 11.81
N GLU A 886 -13.37 13.19 11.93
CA GLU A 886 -14.63 12.56 12.30
C GLU A 886 -15.19 11.80 11.09
N GLY A 887 -15.33 10.49 11.20
CA GLY A 887 -15.87 9.63 10.15
C GLY A 887 -17.36 9.90 9.92
N THR A 888 -17.75 9.94 8.64
CA THR A 888 -19.16 10.08 8.21
C THR A 888 -19.77 8.73 7.80
N TYR A 889 -19.43 7.65 8.51
CA TYR A 889 -19.96 6.33 8.18
C TYR A 889 -20.74 5.73 9.37
N PRO A 890 -21.97 5.24 9.18
CA PRO A 890 -22.79 5.38 7.96
C PRO A 890 -23.04 6.85 7.63
N PRO A 891 -23.15 7.21 6.32
CA PRO A 891 -23.24 8.61 5.95
C PRO A 891 -24.56 9.21 6.42
N ARG A 892 -24.47 10.27 7.24
CA ARG A 892 -25.66 11.07 7.63
C ARG A 892 -26.20 11.85 6.43
N SER A 893 -25.33 12.15 5.48
CA SER A 893 -25.59 12.93 4.30
C SER A 893 -24.97 12.29 3.07
N VAL A 894 -25.80 12.01 2.07
CA VAL A 894 -25.37 11.40 0.81
C VAL A 894 -24.43 12.34 0.04
N LEU A 895 -24.67 13.65 0.10
CA LEU A 895 -23.88 14.64 -0.63
C LEU A 895 -22.49 14.79 0.01
N ALA A 896 -22.40 14.94 1.33
CA ALA A 896 -21.14 15.01 2.05
C ALA A 896 -20.31 13.75 1.84
N PHE A 897 -20.92 12.58 1.86
CA PHE A 897 -20.25 11.32 1.57
C PHE A 897 -19.69 11.29 0.13
N ARG A 898 -20.48 11.68 -0.86
CA ARG A 898 -20.04 11.74 -2.27
C ARG A 898 -18.87 12.70 -2.46
N MET A 899 -18.91 13.86 -1.79
CA MET A 899 -17.78 14.82 -1.85
C MET A 899 -16.52 14.23 -1.26
N ILE A 900 -16.57 13.66 -0.05
CA ILE A 900 -15.42 13.02 0.61
C ILE A 900 -14.88 11.86 -0.23
N PHE A 901 -15.76 11.05 -0.82
CA PHE A 901 -15.39 9.96 -1.72
C PHE A 901 -14.67 10.47 -2.97
N LYS A 902 -15.21 11.49 -3.63
CA LYS A 902 -14.61 12.07 -4.87
C LYS A 902 -13.30 12.80 -4.61
N LEU A 903 -13.16 13.42 -3.43
CA LEU A 903 -11.89 14.01 -2.98
C LEU A 903 -10.83 12.95 -2.65
N GLY A 904 -11.19 11.65 -2.63
CA GLY A 904 -10.28 10.56 -2.28
C GLY A 904 -10.05 10.40 -0.77
N HIS A 905 -10.79 11.14 0.07
CA HIS A 905 -10.57 11.17 1.53
C HIS A 905 -11.38 10.14 2.31
N LEU A 906 -12.09 9.24 1.62
CA LEU A 906 -12.77 8.15 2.31
C LEU A 906 -11.78 7.21 3.00
N ARG A 907 -10.73 6.81 2.30
CA ARG A 907 -9.70 5.88 2.80
C ARG A 907 -8.39 6.57 3.20
N SER A 908 -8.10 7.75 2.66
CA SER A 908 -6.84 8.45 2.86
C SER A 908 -7.01 9.88 3.36
N CYS A 909 -6.05 10.32 4.15
CA CYS A 909 -5.89 11.69 4.61
C CYS A 909 -5.46 12.63 3.47
N ILE A 910 -5.51 13.93 3.70
CA ILE A 910 -4.95 14.96 2.81
C ILE A 910 -3.46 14.70 2.53
N CYS A 911 -2.71 14.20 3.51
CA CYS A 911 -1.31 13.81 3.33
C CYS A 911 -1.10 12.49 2.56
N GLY A 912 -2.15 11.80 2.12
CA GLY A 912 -2.06 10.52 1.42
C GLY A 912 -1.89 9.30 2.33
N GLY A 913 -1.69 9.45 3.65
CA GLY A 913 -1.67 8.35 4.61
C GLY A 913 -3.06 7.74 4.80
N MET A 914 -3.12 6.45 5.09
CA MET A 914 -4.38 5.75 5.33
C MET A 914 -4.98 6.11 6.69
N TRP A 915 -6.27 5.82 6.85
CA TRP A 915 -6.96 5.99 8.13
C TRP A 915 -6.91 4.72 8.97
N THR A 916 -6.87 4.89 10.29
CA THR A 916 -7.14 3.87 11.30
C THR A 916 -8.22 4.37 12.26
N LEU A 917 -9.12 3.49 12.71
CA LEU A 917 -10.08 3.82 13.77
C LEU A 917 -9.36 3.86 15.11
N GLU A 918 -9.66 4.86 15.92
CA GLU A 918 -9.19 4.92 17.30
C GLU A 918 -10.01 3.98 18.19
N SER A 919 -9.33 3.05 18.86
CA SER A 919 -9.91 2.09 19.79
C SER A 919 -10.21 2.76 21.15
N GLY A 920 -11.19 3.64 21.21
CA GLY A 920 -11.55 4.32 22.46
C GLY A 920 -13.04 4.39 22.74
N LEU A 921 -13.89 3.85 21.85
CA LEU A 921 -15.34 3.99 21.95
C LEU A 921 -16.12 2.68 22.00
N ASN A 922 -15.45 1.51 22.00
CA ASN A 922 -16.12 0.21 22.06
C ASN A 922 -16.23 -0.39 23.48
N GLU A 923 -15.73 0.26 24.52
CA GLU A 923 -15.82 -0.25 25.90
C GLU A 923 -17.01 0.32 26.72
N VAL A 924 -17.90 1.09 26.13
CA VAL A 924 -19.13 1.57 26.78
C VAL A 924 -20.36 0.83 26.20
N GLY A 925 -20.28 -0.50 26.19
CA GLY A 925 -21.37 -1.35 25.75
C GLY A 925 -21.26 -2.79 26.25
N LYS A 926 -21.08 -2.95 27.58
CA LYS A 926 -21.46 -4.16 28.32
C LYS A 926 -22.52 -3.81 29.35
#